data_6cee11428d10e6cd210ced3d36dfbce5
#
_entry.id   6cee11428d10e6cd210ced3d36dfbce5
#
_cell.length_a   1.000
_cell.length_b   1.000
_cell.length_c   1.000
_cell.angle_alpha   90.00
_cell.angle_beta   90.00
_cell.angle_gamma   90.00
#
_symmetry.space_group_name_H-M   'P 1'
#
loop_
_entity.id
_entity.type
_entity.pdbx_description
1 polymer ?
#
loop_
_entity_poly.entity_id
_entity_poly.type
_entity_poly.pdbx_seq_one_letter_code
_entity_poly.pdbx_strand_id
1 'polypeptide(L)'
;MREIISLNEGWTLRFPKGERAAETVTLPHTWNAVDGMDGNGSYLRTTGVYSRTFKKPVQPLAGGRVYVEVLAAALDATVKVNGTVATTHEGGFSIFRADITDLCRDGDNELTIEVSNEDTPSMYPASADFTFYGGLYRGVNLISVPNAHFDLDYYGGPGIMVTPKPTADGGATFEIKSFVTNPDDSFTVMYSIEDPYGCEVASAVRPSDNTAISIYVPDAELWSMDEPNLYTVVARLQRNNEAFDEIYANVGVRSYTVTPDGGFAINGEATPLRGVSRHQDKLYKGNALTVEDHYQDAQIIKELGANTIRLAHYQHSQDFYDACDELGFAVWAEIPFISVFKSGKDAHTHVMEEMKELIIQNYNHPSILFWGISNEILIGGISQELVDTHHDLQKLCKELDPTRLTTIAHVSHTPTSGPMHRITDVESYNHYFGWYGGKIEQNGPWLDKFHAENPDICLGISEYGCEGIINWHSNTPQCKDYSEEYQALYHEYMAQAFEDRPWIWASHVWNMFDFGCAARSEGGVKGRNNKGLVTIDRKTRKDSFYVYQAYWAKDPMVHIAGRRHAQRAGETTEVKVYSNQDTVTLYCNGKEVGTQTAHRVFKFDVALDEGFNVLMAVADTVKDSITLEKVETEPACYTLPEFNERQEGVANWFKQMGSMDLTAPMEFPEGYYSIKDSLEELAKNEEAFAVTAKAVKLATNFDIKPGEGMWAMMKKMTPEVMAGMISIMPDGFIESLNAKLIKIKK
;
A
#
# COMPACT_ATOMS: atom_id res chain seq x y z
N MET A 1 -7.01 -20.22 31.27
CA MET A 1 -6.90 -20.05 29.82
C MET A 1 -7.12 -18.58 29.50
N ARG A 2 -6.48 -18.07 28.46
CA ARG A 2 -6.69 -16.73 27.89
C ARG A 2 -8.15 -16.50 27.54
N GLU A 3 -8.66 -15.30 27.82
CA GLU A 3 -9.99 -14.84 27.37
C GLU A 3 -9.82 -13.51 26.64
N ILE A 4 -10.39 -13.37 25.46
CA ILE A 4 -10.39 -12.15 24.66
C ILE A 4 -11.83 -11.65 24.55
N ILE A 5 -12.06 -10.42 24.99
CA ILE A 5 -13.38 -9.77 25.02
C ILE A 5 -13.33 -8.55 24.11
N SER A 6 -14.13 -8.55 23.03
CA SER A 6 -14.25 -7.38 22.17
C SER A 6 -14.91 -6.20 22.88
N LEU A 7 -14.31 -5.03 22.72
CA LEU A 7 -14.84 -3.76 23.23
C LEU A 7 -15.34 -2.84 22.08
N ASN A 8 -15.75 -3.37 20.95
CA ASN A 8 -16.08 -2.55 19.79
C ASN A 8 -17.35 -1.70 19.92
N GLU A 9 -18.26 -2.06 20.82
CA GLU A 9 -19.56 -1.40 21.01
C GLU A 9 -19.53 -0.34 22.12
N GLY A 10 -20.41 0.67 22.01
CA GLY A 10 -20.74 1.57 23.10
C GLY A 10 -19.70 2.63 23.43
N TRP A 11 -18.96 3.11 22.45
CA TRP A 11 -18.02 4.21 22.59
C TRP A 11 -18.71 5.57 22.47
N THR A 12 -18.23 6.55 23.22
CA THR A 12 -18.54 7.97 23.05
C THR A 12 -17.29 8.67 22.50
N LEU A 13 -17.40 9.30 21.34
CA LEU A 13 -16.35 10.14 20.74
C LEU A 13 -16.63 11.60 21.06
N ARG A 14 -15.60 12.32 21.51
CA ARG A 14 -15.63 13.78 21.73
C ARG A 14 -14.40 14.43 21.12
N PHE A 15 -14.55 15.66 20.69
CA PHE A 15 -13.47 16.49 20.20
C PHE A 15 -13.18 17.61 21.21
N PRO A 16 -12.04 17.61 21.92
CA PRO A 16 -11.72 18.56 22.98
C PRO A 16 -11.73 20.03 22.54
N LYS A 17 -11.38 20.27 21.28
CA LYS A 17 -11.39 21.62 20.69
C LYS A 17 -12.79 22.05 20.21
N GLY A 18 -13.80 21.19 20.29
CA GLY A 18 -15.20 21.50 19.94
C GLY A 18 -15.49 21.50 18.43
N GLU A 19 -14.68 20.85 17.59
CA GLU A 19 -14.84 20.81 16.14
C GLU A 19 -16.13 20.13 15.69
N ARG A 20 -16.56 19.10 16.43
CA ARG A 20 -17.82 18.38 16.22
C ARG A 20 -18.50 18.07 17.56
N ALA A 21 -19.81 17.86 17.53
CA ALA A 21 -20.57 17.39 18.68
C ALA A 21 -20.14 15.96 19.08
N ALA A 22 -20.32 15.64 20.36
CA ALA A 22 -20.09 14.28 20.83
C ALA A 22 -21.08 13.30 20.18
N GLU A 23 -20.61 12.11 19.85
CA GLU A 23 -21.41 11.07 19.22
C GLU A 23 -21.13 9.68 19.81
N THR A 24 -22.11 8.78 19.69
CA THR A 24 -21.93 7.36 20.04
C THR A 24 -21.50 6.60 18.80
N VAL A 25 -20.41 5.84 18.91
CA VAL A 25 -19.83 5.11 17.79
C VAL A 25 -19.57 3.64 18.13
N THR A 26 -19.51 2.83 17.08
CA THR A 26 -19.07 1.42 17.10
C THR A 26 -17.77 1.31 16.31
N LEU A 27 -16.82 0.52 16.78
CA LEU A 27 -15.58 0.23 16.08
C LEU A 27 -15.75 -0.91 15.06
N PRO A 28 -15.03 -0.87 13.95
CA PRO A 28 -14.05 0.13 13.54
C PRO A 28 -14.67 1.48 13.19
N HIS A 29 -14.00 2.60 13.53
CA HIS A 29 -14.52 3.93 13.32
C HIS A 29 -13.43 4.93 12.91
N THR A 30 -13.73 5.75 11.90
CA THR A 30 -12.96 6.97 11.57
C THR A 30 -13.88 8.17 11.48
N TRP A 31 -13.45 9.31 12.04
CA TRP A 31 -14.20 10.57 11.87
C TRP A 31 -14.04 11.21 10.49
N ASN A 32 -13.14 10.65 9.64
CA ASN A 32 -12.89 11.13 8.29
C ASN A 32 -13.57 10.28 7.19
N ALA A 33 -14.56 9.44 7.53
CA ALA A 33 -15.23 8.58 6.56
C ALA A 33 -15.86 9.35 5.38
N VAL A 34 -16.27 10.60 5.60
CA VAL A 34 -16.88 11.47 4.57
C VAL A 34 -15.91 12.54 4.13
N ASP A 35 -15.43 13.41 5.03
CA ASP A 35 -14.59 14.56 4.69
C ASP A 35 -13.22 14.19 4.09
N GLY A 36 -12.75 12.97 4.37
CA GLY A 36 -11.52 12.40 3.77
C GLY A 36 -11.61 12.15 2.27
N MET A 37 -12.81 12.21 1.67
CA MET A 37 -13.02 11.90 0.25
C MET A 37 -14.20 12.67 -0.40
N ASP A 38 -14.72 13.71 0.25
CA ASP A 38 -15.85 14.51 -0.25
C ASP A 38 -15.45 15.58 -1.28
N GLY A 39 -14.16 15.77 -1.48
CA GLY A 39 -13.62 16.69 -2.46
C GLY A 39 -13.57 18.16 -2.03
N ASN A 40 -13.76 18.46 -0.76
CA ASN A 40 -13.61 19.82 -0.23
C ASN A 40 -12.15 20.28 -0.10
N GLY A 41 -11.18 19.39 -0.42
CA GLY A 41 -9.74 19.67 -0.44
C GLY A 41 -9.08 19.66 0.94
N SER A 42 -9.86 19.48 2.01
CA SER A 42 -9.37 19.43 3.39
C SER A 42 -10.24 18.47 4.21
N TYR A 43 -9.68 17.89 5.24
CA TYR A 43 -10.37 17.02 6.18
C TYR A 43 -9.92 17.32 7.61
N LEU A 44 -10.71 16.89 8.58
CA LEU A 44 -10.44 17.19 9.98
C LEU A 44 -9.21 16.42 10.49
N ARG A 45 -8.13 17.16 10.78
CA ARG A 45 -6.95 16.65 11.50
C ARG A 45 -6.98 17.24 12.91
N THR A 46 -7.15 16.37 13.89
CA THR A 46 -7.34 16.78 15.29
C THR A 46 -7.15 15.60 16.23
N THR A 47 -7.32 15.84 17.52
CA THR A 47 -7.38 14.79 18.56
C THR A 47 -8.83 14.48 18.88
N GLY A 48 -9.23 13.20 18.71
CA GLY A 48 -10.51 12.65 19.18
C GLY A 48 -10.33 11.86 20.48
N VAL A 49 -11.27 11.96 21.38
CA VAL A 49 -11.28 11.25 22.67
C VAL A 49 -12.42 10.23 22.66
N TYR A 50 -12.05 8.97 22.57
CA TYR A 50 -12.98 7.84 22.71
C TYR A 50 -13.07 7.42 24.16
N SER A 51 -14.27 7.25 24.70
CA SER A 51 -14.48 6.80 26.08
C SER A 51 -15.61 5.78 26.16
N ARG A 52 -15.44 4.79 27.05
CA ARG A 52 -16.49 3.83 27.41
C ARG A 52 -16.24 3.25 28.81
N THR A 53 -17.28 2.63 29.36
CA THR A 53 -17.13 1.82 30.56
C THR A 53 -16.95 0.35 30.23
N PHE A 54 -16.21 -0.36 31.08
CA PHE A 54 -16.05 -1.80 31.01
C PHE A 54 -15.99 -2.40 32.42
N LYS A 55 -16.31 -3.69 32.54
CA LYS A 55 -16.12 -4.45 33.78
C LYS A 55 -14.80 -5.17 33.75
N LYS A 56 -14.08 -5.16 34.89
CA LYS A 56 -12.85 -5.95 35.00
C LYS A 56 -13.18 -7.42 34.74
N PRO A 57 -12.52 -8.10 33.79
CA PRO A 57 -12.72 -9.52 33.56
C PRO A 57 -12.39 -10.32 34.81
N VAL A 58 -13.08 -11.43 35.00
CA VAL A 58 -12.72 -12.38 36.04
C VAL A 58 -11.39 -13.01 35.67
N GLN A 59 -10.37 -12.80 36.48
CA GLN A 59 -9.07 -13.38 36.22
C GLN A 59 -9.14 -14.90 36.39
N PRO A 60 -8.62 -15.67 35.39
CA PRO A 60 -8.76 -17.13 35.43
C PRO A 60 -8.09 -17.79 36.64
N LEU A 61 -7.03 -17.16 37.19
CA LEU A 61 -6.27 -17.61 38.34
C LEU A 61 -5.79 -16.43 39.19
N ALA A 62 -5.49 -16.65 40.47
CA ALA A 62 -4.90 -15.62 41.31
C ALA A 62 -3.56 -15.11 40.72
N GLY A 63 -3.42 -13.80 40.66
CA GLY A 63 -2.24 -13.15 40.05
C GLY A 63 -2.27 -13.02 38.53
N GLY A 64 -3.42 -13.32 37.88
CA GLY A 64 -3.61 -13.11 36.46
C GLY A 64 -3.53 -11.64 36.04
N ARG A 65 -3.39 -11.38 34.74
CA ARG A 65 -3.22 -10.06 34.16
C ARG A 65 -4.39 -9.69 33.26
N VAL A 66 -4.62 -8.40 33.10
CA VAL A 66 -5.61 -7.82 32.18
C VAL A 66 -4.94 -6.80 31.30
N TYR A 67 -5.07 -6.96 30.00
CA TYR A 67 -4.53 -6.05 28.99
C TYR A 67 -5.65 -5.38 28.21
N VAL A 68 -5.43 -4.13 27.81
CA VAL A 68 -6.12 -3.52 26.68
C VAL A 68 -5.27 -3.75 25.44
N GLU A 69 -5.89 -4.27 24.37
CA GLU A 69 -5.29 -4.38 23.05
C GLU A 69 -6.00 -3.42 22.13
N VAL A 70 -5.22 -2.57 21.43
CA VAL A 70 -5.70 -1.68 20.38
C VAL A 70 -5.12 -2.18 19.06
N LEU A 71 -5.99 -2.57 18.12
CA LEU A 71 -5.56 -3.16 16.85
C LEU A 71 -4.97 -2.13 15.88
N ALA A 72 -5.37 -0.87 15.97
CA ALA A 72 -4.71 0.31 15.41
C ALA A 72 -5.42 1.60 15.84
N ALA A 73 -4.66 2.69 15.95
CA ALA A 73 -5.17 4.02 16.24
C ALA A 73 -4.33 5.07 15.49
N ALA A 74 -4.94 5.81 14.60
CA ALA A 74 -4.17 6.67 13.70
C ALA A 74 -4.19 8.16 14.11
N LEU A 75 -2.98 8.80 14.30
CA LEU A 75 -1.60 8.30 14.09
C LEU A 75 -0.88 8.02 15.42
N ASP A 76 -1.28 8.68 16.48
CA ASP A 76 -0.80 8.43 17.84
C ASP A 76 -1.96 8.22 18.81
N ALA A 77 -1.69 7.54 19.91
CA ALA A 77 -2.70 7.24 20.91
C ALA A 77 -2.16 7.32 22.34
N THR A 78 -3.05 7.76 23.26
CA THR A 78 -2.84 7.67 24.70
C THR A 78 -3.99 6.89 25.32
N VAL A 79 -3.68 5.74 25.93
CA VAL A 79 -4.66 4.89 26.63
C VAL A 79 -4.68 5.24 28.11
N LYS A 80 -5.87 5.49 28.67
CA LYS A 80 -6.09 5.78 30.10
C LYS A 80 -7.15 4.86 30.68
N VAL A 81 -6.90 4.37 31.89
CA VAL A 81 -7.88 3.63 32.68
C VAL A 81 -8.13 4.39 33.97
N ASN A 82 -9.40 4.68 34.25
CA ASN A 82 -9.82 5.47 35.44
C ASN A 82 -9.05 6.80 35.58
N GLY A 83 -8.72 7.44 34.44
CA GLY A 83 -7.99 8.70 34.38
C GLY A 83 -6.46 8.57 34.46
N THR A 84 -5.91 7.39 34.73
CA THR A 84 -4.45 7.14 34.77
C THR A 84 -3.96 6.63 33.43
N VAL A 85 -2.86 7.21 32.91
CA VAL A 85 -2.23 6.77 31.67
C VAL A 85 -1.68 5.35 31.83
N ALA A 86 -2.12 4.43 30.98
CA ALA A 86 -1.63 3.05 30.90
C ALA A 86 -0.47 2.94 29.92
N THR A 87 -0.61 3.56 28.72
CA THR A 87 0.43 3.58 27.69
C THR A 87 0.21 4.73 26.71
N THR A 88 1.27 5.05 25.97
CA THR A 88 1.23 5.87 24.74
C THR A 88 1.81 5.06 23.61
N HIS A 89 1.34 5.29 22.38
CA HIS A 89 1.83 4.64 21.18
C HIS A 89 1.91 5.63 20.03
N GLU A 90 3.06 5.70 19.37
CA GLU A 90 3.30 6.45 18.15
C GLU A 90 3.36 5.45 16.99
N GLY A 91 2.63 5.73 15.90
CA GLY A 91 2.48 4.84 14.76
C GLY A 91 1.03 4.38 14.59
N GLY A 92 0.47 4.70 13.41
CA GLY A 92 -0.98 4.59 13.19
C GLY A 92 -1.46 3.22 12.73
N PHE A 93 -0.59 2.21 12.55
CA PHE A 93 -0.92 1.05 11.71
C PHE A 93 -0.70 -0.31 12.37
N SER A 94 -0.07 -0.36 13.52
CA SER A 94 0.29 -1.57 14.26
C SER A 94 -0.58 -1.81 15.48
N ILE A 95 -0.54 -3.04 15.98
CA ILE A 95 -1.18 -3.46 17.23
C ILE A 95 -0.31 -3.01 18.40
N PHE A 96 -0.95 -2.48 19.45
CA PHE A 96 -0.25 -2.24 20.71
C PHE A 96 -1.12 -2.65 21.91
N ARG A 97 -0.47 -2.96 23.02
CA ARG A 97 -1.11 -3.44 24.25
C ARG A 97 -0.63 -2.68 25.47
N ALA A 98 -1.48 -2.65 26.49
CA ALA A 98 -1.15 -2.11 27.79
C ALA A 98 -1.63 -3.04 28.88
N ASP A 99 -0.76 -3.44 29.81
CA ASP A 99 -1.17 -4.09 31.06
C ASP A 99 -1.90 -3.05 31.93
N ILE A 100 -3.17 -3.32 32.19
CA ILE A 100 -4.05 -2.44 32.99
C ILE A 100 -4.44 -3.07 34.32
N THR A 101 -3.81 -4.19 34.70
CA THR A 101 -4.18 -4.99 35.88
C THR A 101 -4.29 -4.16 37.13
N ASP A 102 -3.27 -3.34 37.40
CA ASP A 102 -3.18 -2.52 38.61
C ASP A 102 -4.00 -1.22 38.53
N LEU A 103 -4.47 -0.85 37.34
CA LEU A 103 -5.31 0.32 37.09
C LEU A 103 -6.81 0.01 37.21
N CYS A 104 -7.16 -1.28 37.10
CA CYS A 104 -8.54 -1.75 37.23
C CYS A 104 -8.95 -1.89 38.69
N ARG A 105 -10.13 -1.38 39.01
CA ARG A 105 -10.85 -1.61 40.27
C ARG A 105 -11.97 -2.64 40.07
N ASP A 106 -12.46 -3.19 41.15
CA ASP A 106 -13.64 -4.06 41.09
C ASP A 106 -14.86 -3.26 40.62
N GLY A 107 -15.66 -3.86 39.74
CA GLY A 107 -16.85 -3.23 39.15
C GLY A 107 -16.53 -2.47 37.86
N ASP A 108 -17.17 -1.31 37.70
CA ASP A 108 -17.08 -0.50 36.47
C ASP A 108 -15.78 0.31 36.44
N ASN A 109 -15.12 0.25 35.31
CA ASN A 109 -13.92 1.01 34.97
C ASN A 109 -14.19 1.89 33.75
N GLU A 110 -13.56 3.05 33.69
CA GLU A 110 -13.56 3.92 32.53
C GLU A 110 -12.31 3.67 31.70
N LEU A 111 -12.49 3.36 30.41
CA LEU A 111 -11.43 3.31 29.41
C LEU A 111 -11.54 4.55 28.52
N THR A 112 -10.47 5.29 28.42
CA THR A 112 -10.35 6.45 27.52
C THR A 112 -9.16 6.25 26.60
N ILE A 113 -9.36 6.46 25.30
CA ILE A 113 -8.30 6.44 24.28
C ILE A 113 -8.34 7.77 23.54
N GLU A 114 -7.31 8.58 23.72
CA GLU A 114 -7.08 9.80 22.96
C GLU A 114 -6.33 9.41 21.70
N VAL A 115 -6.85 9.80 20.53
CA VAL A 115 -6.27 9.45 19.22
C VAL A 115 -6.10 10.74 18.43
N SER A 116 -4.94 10.92 17.79
CA SER A 116 -4.63 12.09 16.97
C SER A 116 -4.17 11.69 15.56
N ASN A 117 -4.69 12.39 14.53
CA ASN A 117 -4.15 12.34 13.16
C ASN A 117 -3.45 13.65 12.78
N GLU A 118 -3.05 14.46 13.77
CA GLU A 118 -2.27 15.69 13.54
C GLU A 118 -0.84 15.34 13.13
N ASP A 119 -0.18 16.23 12.36
CA ASP A 119 1.20 16.05 11.97
C ASP A 119 2.15 16.23 13.17
N THR A 120 3.17 15.41 13.26
CA THR A 120 4.18 15.45 14.30
C THR A 120 5.58 15.52 13.71
N PRO A 121 6.58 15.99 14.45
CA PRO A 121 7.96 16.08 13.94
C PRO A 121 8.63 14.72 13.66
N SER A 122 8.20 13.65 14.30
CA SER A 122 8.85 12.33 14.29
C SER A 122 8.12 11.27 13.48
N MET A 123 6.78 11.29 13.45
CA MET A 123 5.98 10.20 12.87
C MET A 123 5.83 10.29 11.36
N TYR A 124 5.60 9.14 10.73
CA TYR A 124 5.29 8.98 9.32
C TYR A 124 3.85 8.48 9.12
N PRO A 125 3.21 8.77 7.97
CA PRO A 125 3.72 9.56 6.85
C PRO A 125 3.67 11.07 7.14
N ALA A 126 4.66 11.81 6.65
CA ALA A 126 4.68 13.27 6.76
C ALA A 126 3.72 13.94 5.77
N SER A 127 3.74 13.46 4.53
CA SER A 127 2.95 13.91 3.40
C SER A 127 2.81 12.76 2.40
N ALA A 128 1.65 12.62 1.75
CA ALA A 128 1.41 11.57 0.78
C ALA A 128 0.16 11.85 -0.06
N ASP A 129 -0.02 11.10 -1.16
CA ASP A 129 -1.14 11.19 -2.08
C ASP A 129 -2.35 10.34 -1.63
N PHE A 130 -2.65 10.34 -0.33
CA PHE A 130 -3.83 9.69 0.25
C PHE A 130 -4.28 10.41 1.53
N THR A 131 -5.51 10.14 1.97
CA THR A 131 -6.06 10.75 3.18
C THR A 131 -5.53 10.06 4.44
N PHE A 132 -5.06 10.85 5.42
CA PHE A 132 -4.65 10.36 6.75
C PHE A 132 -5.86 10.32 7.67
N TYR A 133 -6.60 9.22 7.59
CA TYR A 133 -7.80 9.02 8.38
C TYR A 133 -7.47 8.93 9.87
N GLY A 134 -8.25 9.63 10.71
CA GLY A 134 -8.08 9.58 12.15
C GLY A 134 -9.13 8.70 12.83
N GLY A 135 -8.76 8.07 13.94
CA GLY A 135 -9.69 7.31 14.78
C GLY A 135 -9.21 5.92 15.19
N LEU A 136 -10.07 5.24 15.97
CA LEU A 136 -9.95 3.81 16.26
C LEU A 136 -10.53 3.02 15.08
N TYR A 137 -9.78 2.95 14.01
CA TYR A 137 -10.25 2.40 12.73
C TYR A 137 -10.11 0.87 12.60
N ARG A 138 -9.66 0.23 13.66
CA ARG A 138 -9.70 -1.21 13.92
C ARG A 138 -10.30 -1.45 15.31
N GLY A 139 -10.37 -2.70 15.72
CA GLY A 139 -10.98 -3.06 16.99
C GLY A 139 -10.17 -2.74 18.25
N VAL A 140 -10.83 -2.83 19.40
CA VAL A 140 -10.22 -2.79 20.75
C VAL A 140 -10.70 -4.00 21.53
N ASN A 141 -9.78 -4.70 22.21
CA ASN A 141 -10.07 -5.88 23.01
C ASN A 141 -9.59 -5.71 24.46
N LEU A 142 -10.22 -6.46 25.37
CA LEU A 142 -9.63 -6.82 26.66
C LEU A 142 -9.10 -8.25 26.55
N ILE A 143 -7.88 -8.46 27.04
CA ILE A 143 -7.28 -9.80 27.14
C ILE A 143 -7.04 -10.09 28.62
N SER A 144 -7.64 -11.18 29.10
CA SER A 144 -7.41 -11.69 30.45
C SER A 144 -6.59 -12.97 30.38
N VAL A 145 -5.46 -13.03 31.12
CA VAL A 145 -4.52 -14.15 31.10
C VAL A 145 -4.11 -14.55 32.51
N PRO A 146 -3.68 -15.81 32.73
CA PRO A 146 -2.98 -16.21 33.95
C PRO A 146 -1.67 -15.45 34.16
N ASN A 147 -1.05 -15.52 35.34
CA ASN A 147 0.24 -14.90 35.59
C ASN A 147 1.34 -15.44 34.68
N ALA A 148 1.42 -16.76 34.50
CA ALA A 148 2.24 -17.35 33.47
C ALA A 148 1.41 -17.48 32.17
N HIS A 149 1.84 -16.84 31.12
CA HIS A 149 1.12 -16.78 29.84
C HIS A 149 2.09 -16.55 28.66
N PHE A 150 1.64 -16.78 27.44
CA PHE A 150 2.40 -16.37 26.27
C PHE A 150 2.44 -14.85 26.16
N ASP A 151 3.61 -14.32 25.88
CA ASP A 151 3.95 -12.90 25.93
C ASP A 151 2.99 -12.05 25.09
N LEU A 152 2.62 -10.90 25.64
CA LEU A 152 1.73 -9.90 25.04
C LEU A 152 2.43 -8.55 24.83
N ASP A 153 3.61 -8.35 25.43
CA ASP A 153 4.28 -7.05 25.49
C ASP A 153 5.30 -6.86 24.34
N TYR A 154 5.83 -7.95 23.77
CA TYR A 154 6.87 -7.89 22.77
C TYR A 154 6.33 -7.38 21.42
N TYR A 155 6.36 -6.07 21.21
CA TYR A 155 5.95 -5.35 19.99
C TYR A 155 4.54 -5.72 19.48
N GLY A 156 3.60 -6.01 20.36
CA GLY A 156 2.25 -6.40 19.97
C GLY A 156 2.15 -7.75 19.25
N GLY A 157 3.20 -8.54 19.27
CA GLY A 157 3.30 -9.81 18.55
C GLY A 157 2.43 -10.92 19.14
N PRO A 158 2.33 -12.07 18.43
CA PRO A 158 1.45 -13.18 18.81
C PRO A 158 1.99 -14.07 19.95
N GLY A 159 3.20 -13.82 20.44
CA GLY A 159 3.85 -14.64 21.47
C GLY A 159 4.52 -15.92 20.94
N ILE A 160 4.50 -16.13 19.62
CA ILE A 160 5.12 -17.28 18.93
C ILE A 160 5.65 -16.85 17.56
N MET A 161 6.80 -17.35 17.20
CA MET A 161 7.39 -17.24 15.86
C MET A 161 7.67 -18.64 15.33
N VAL A 162 7.19 -18.94 14.12
CA VAL A 162 7.35 -20.23 13.45
C VAL A 162 8.02 -20.03 12.11
N THR A 163 9.09 -20.79 11.86
CA THR A 163 9.83 -20.76 10.59
C THR A 163 9.83 -22.17 9.98
N PRO A 164 8.85 -22.49 9.11
CA PRO A 164 8.87 -23.74 8.36
C PRO A 164 9.96 -23.69 7.28
N LYS A 165 10.72 -24.77 7.15
CA LYS A 165 11.77 -24.93 6.13
C LYS A 165 11.60 -26.25 5.42
N PRO A 166 11.38 -26.30 4.10
CA PRO A 166 11.34 -27.54 3.35
C PRO A 166 12.69 -28.24 3.42
N THR A 167 12.68 -29.57 3.45
CA THR A 167 13.87 -30.43 3.46
C THR A 167 14.02 -31.17 2.15
N ALA A 168 15.23 -31.61 1.84
CA ALA A 168 15.55 -32.28 0.58
C ALA A 168 14.87 -33.65 0.37
N ASP A 169 14.35 -34.25 1.43
CA ASP A 169 13.62 -35.51 1.43
C ASP A 169 12.11 -35.36 1.26
N GLY A 170 11.62 -34.14 1.01
CA GLY A 170 10.20 -33.85 0.80
C GLY A 170 9.41 -33.52 2.08
N GLY A 171 10.06 -33.51 3.25
CA GLY A 171 9.47 -33.09 4.51
C GLY A 171 9.71 -31.60 4.77
N ALA A 172 9.41 -31.16 6.00
CA ALA A 172 9.71 -29.83 6.49
C ALA A 172 10.15 -29.84 7.95
N THR A 173 11.01 -28.90 8.30
CA THR A 173 11.39 -28.61 9.68
C THR A 173 10.75 -27.33 10.13
N PHE A 174 10.00 -27.38 11.23
CA PHE A 174 9.38 -26.22 11.86
C PHE A 174 10.27 -25.74 13.01
N GLU A 175 10.95 -24.63 12.84
CA GLU A 175 11.67 -23.96 13.93
C GLU A 175 10.66 -23.07 14.66
N ILE A 176 10.38 -23.39 15.92
CA ILE A 176 9.35 -22.72 16.73
C ILE A 176 10.02 -22.04 17.92
N LYS A 177 9.78 -20.75 18.10
CA LYS A 177 10.17 -19.96 19.27
C LYS A 177 8.92 -19.34 19.88
N SER A 178 8.55 -19.78 21.08
CA SER A 178 7.52 -19.13 21.88
C SER A 178 8.13 -18.25 22.96
N PHE A 179 7.42 -17.22 23.34
CA PHE A 179 7.80 -16.28 24.39
C PHE A 179 6.82 -16.44 25.53
N VAL A 180 7.28 -16.81 26.72
CA VAL A 180 6.43 -17.00 27.90
C VAL A 180 6.85 -16.01 28.97
N THR A 181 5.86 -15.30 29.50
CA THR A 181 6.01 -14.34 30.60
C THR A 181 5.75 -15.04 31.94
N ASN A 182 6.60 -14.78 32.93
CA ASN A 182 6.50 -15.30 34.31
C ASN A 182 6.38 -16.83 34.45
N PRO A 183 7.08 -17.66 33.65
CA PRO A 183 7.08 -19.09 33.89
C PRO A 183 7.93 -19.43 35.13
N ASP A 184 7.62 -20.51 35.80
CA ASP A 184 8.54 -21.19 36.75
C ASP A 184 8.97 -22.57 36.17
N ASP A 185 9.92 -23.24 36.81
CA ASP A 185 10.49 -24.50 36.34
C ASP A 185 9.49 -25.65 36.20
N SER A 186 8.28 -25.51 36.70
CA SER A 186 7.20 -26.50 36.61
C SER A 186 6.37 -26.38 35.32
N PHE A 187 6.54 -25.28 34.55
CA PHE A 187 5.83 -25.10 33.29
C PHE A 187 6.55 -25.76 32.13
N THR A 188 5.74 -26.30 31.23
CA THR A 188 6.17 -26.81 29.92
C THR A 188 5.31 -26.23 28.81
N VAL A 189 5.86 -26.16 27.59
CA VAL A 189 5.08 -25.85 26.41
C VAL A 189 4.94 -27.14 25.59
N MET A 190 3.71 -27.50 25.30
CA MET A 190 3.35 -28.53 24.35
C MET A 190 3.09 -27.88 22.99
N TYR A 191 3.78 -28.33 21.97
CA TYR A 191 3.55 -27.95 20.58
C TYR A 191 2.85 -29.09 19.86
N SER A 192 1.83 -28.76 19.06
CA SER A 192 1.19 -29.65 18.10
C SER A 192 1.20 -28.98 16.73
N ILE A 193 1.49 -29.73 15.70
CA ILE A 193 1.43 -29.28 14.30
C ILE A 193 0.34 -30.05 13.61
N GLU A 194 -0.66 -29.33 13.12
CA GLU A 194 -1.78 -29.85 12.33
C GLU A 194 -1.52 -29.54 10.85
N ASP A 195 -1.77 -30.52 9.99
CA ASP A 195 -1.66 -30.38 8.55
C ASP A 195 -2.81 -29.53 7.95
N PRO A 196 -2.80 -29.23 6.63
CA PRO A 196 -3.89 -28.48 5.99
C PRO A 196 -5.29 -29.11 6.09
N TYR A 197 -5.37 -30.36 6.50
CA TYR A 197 -6.63 -31.09 6.69
C TYR A 197 -7.06 -31.17 8.17
N GLY A 198 -6.31 -30.54 9.08
CA GLY A 198 -6.59 -30.51 10.52
C GLY A 198 -6.17 -31.78 11.27
N CYS A 199 -5.26 -32.58 10.70
CA CYS A 199 -4.72 -33.77 11.37
C CYS A 199 -3.41 -33.42 12.09
N GLU A 200 -3.26 -33.82 13.37
CA GLU A 200 -1.98 -33.71 14.06
C GLU A 200 -0.95 -34.62 13.40
N VAL A 201 0.12 -34.03 12.86
CA VAL A 201 1.20 -34.75 12.15
C VAL A 201 2.50 -34.80 12.93
N ALA A 202 2.67 -33.91 13.90
CA ALA A 202 3.82 -33.95 14.81
C ALA A 202 3.50 -33.22 16.11
N SER A 203 4.13 -33.62 17.20
CA SER A 203 4.03 -32.91 18.49
C SER A 203 5.30 -33.07 19.31
N ALA A 204 5.52 -32.12 20.23
CA ALA A 204 6.66 -32.15 21.14
C ALA A 204 6.34 -31.38 22.44
N VAL A 205 6.99 -31.73 23.52
CA VAL A 205 6.90 -31.02 24.80
C VAL A 205 8.29 -30.64 25.28
N ARG A 206 8.43 -29.40 25.78
CA ARG A 206 9.68 -28.95 26.39
C ARG A 206 9.45 -27.96 27.56
N PRO A 207 10.49 -27.68 28.37
CA PRO A 207 10.42 -26.61 29.35
C PRO A 207 10.07 -25.25 28.73
N SER A 208 9.40 -24.39 29.48
CA SER A 208 9.03 -23.02 29.09
C SER A 208 10.19 -22.01 29.28
N ASP A 209 11.35 -22.32 28.71
CA ASP A 209 12.60 -21.54 28.86
C ASP A 209 12.88 -20.56 27.71
N ASN A 210 11.86 -20.30 26.86
CA ASN A 210 11.93 -19.42 25.69
C ASN A 210 13.01 -19.80 24.66
N THR A 211 13.56 -21.02 24.70
CA THR A 211 14.49 -21.51 23.69
C THR A 211 13.72 -22.08 22.49
N ALA A 212 14.27 -21.94 21.29
CA ALA A 212 13.66 -22.50 20.09
C ALA A 212 13.67 -24.03 20.09
N ILE A 213 12.66 -24.63 19.45
CA ILE A 213 12.56 -26.07 19.18
C ILE A 213 12.46 -26.29 17.67
N SER A 214 12.98 -27.44 17.22
CA SER A 214 12.88 -27.87 15.84
C SER A 214 12.06 -29.17 15.79
N ILE A 215 10.95 -29.16 15.04
CA ILE A 215 10.06 -30.31 14.87
C ILE A 215 10.03 -30.68 13.40
N TYR A 216 10.27 -31.92 13.06
CA TYR A 216 10.24 -32.44 11.69
C TYR A 216 8.86 -33.01 11.35
N VAL A 217 8.35 -32.67 10.18
CA VAL A 217 7.12 -33.18 9.56
C VAL A 217 7.51 -33.88 8.24
N PRO A 218 7.28 -35.20 8.08
CA PRO A 218 7.53 -35.89 6.82
C PRO A 218 6.46 -35.52 5.79
N ASP A 219 6.79 -35.68 4.50
CA ASP A 219 5.86 -35.49 3.36
C ASP A 219 5.03 -34.19 3.46
N ALA A 220 5.75 -33.06 3.63
CA ALA A 220 5.11 -31.77 3.89
C ALA A 220 4.54 -31.15 2.61
N GLU A 221 3.28 -30.73 2.66
CA GLU A 221 2.64 -30.00 1.59
C GLU A 221 3.13 -28.55 1.55
N LEU A 222 3.52 -28.09 0.36
CA LEU A 222 4.09 -26.75 0.19
C LEU A 222 2.98 -25.73 0.02
N TRP A 223 3.24 -24.53 0.55
CA TRP A 223 2.42 -23.35 0.28
C TRP A 223 2.88 -22.67 -1.00
N SER A 224 1.94 -22.34 -1.88
CA SER A 224 2.15 -21.51 -3.06
C SER A 224 0.92 -20.63 -3.34
N MET A 225 0.98 -19.76 -4.35
CA MET A 225 -0.16 -18.95 -4.77
C MET A 225 -1.30 -19.79 -5.40
N ASP A 226 -0.97 -20.96 -5.91
CA ASP A 226 -1.94 -21.89 -6.50
C ASP A 226 -2.48 -22.92 -5.50
N GLU A 227 -1.63 -23.32 -4.56
CA GLU A 227 -1.94 -24.30 -3.51
C GLU A 227 -1.54 -23.70 -2.16
N PRO A 228 -2.40 -22.87 -1.54
CA PRO A 228 -2.10 -22.15 -0.31
C PRO A 228 -2.27 -23.05 0.94
N ASN A 229 -1.49 -24.13 1.02
CA ASN A 229 -1.54 -25.11 2.09
C ASN A 229 -1.03 -24.53 3.41
N LEU A 230 -1.90 -24.46 4.42
CA LEU A 230 -1.61 -23.89 5.73
C LEU A 230 -1.55 -24.96 6.82
N TYR A 231 -0.46 -24.96 7.56
CA TYR A 231 -0.30 -25.72 8.80
C TYR A 231 -0.69 -24.87 9.99
N THR A 232 -1.38 -25.45 10.98
CA THR A 232 -1.65 -24.79 12.25
C THR A 232 -0.68 -25.32 13.31
N VAL A 233 0.12 -24.41 13.86
CA VAL A 233 1.00 -24.70 15.00
C VAL A 233 0.33 -24.22 16.26
N VAL A 234 -0.05 -25.12 17.15
CA VAL A 234 -0.63 -24.81 18.45
C VAL A 234 0.46 -24.90 19.50
N ALA A 235 0.59 -23.87 20.33
CA ALA A 235 1.44 -23.86 21.51
C ALA A 235 0.58 -23.74 22.76
N ARG A 236 0.71 -24.72 23.66
CA ARG A 236 -0.04 -24.80 24.92
C ARG A 236 0.90 -24.74 26.11
N LEU A 237 0.78 -23.69 26.90
CA LEU A 237 1.48 -23.57 28.18
C LEU A 237 0.74 -24.41 29.22
N GLN A 238 1.43 -25.35 29.85
CA GLN A 238 0.82 -26.29 30.80
C GLN A 238 1.72 -26.54 32.01
N ARG A 239 1.07 -26.95 33.12
CA ARG A 239 1.71 -27.42 34.33
C ARG A 239 0.93 -28.64 34.87
N ASN A 240 1.65 -29.77 35.10
CA ASN A 240 1.03 -31.05 35.50
C ASN A 240 -0.11 -31.50 34.55
N ASN A 241 0.05 -31.29 33.24
CA ASN A 241 -0.95 -31.54 32.19
C ASN A 241 -2.24 -30.68 32.30
N GLU A 242 -2.25 -29.64 33.13
CA GLU A 242 -3.31 -28.64 33.13
C GLU A 242 -2.90 -27.44 32.27
N ALA A 243 -3.76 -27.08 31.32
CA ALA A 243 -3.53 -25.96 30.41
C ALA A 243 -3.75 -24.60 31.10
N PHE A 244 -2.80 -23.70 30.97
CA PHE A 244 -2.84 -22.34 31.49
C PHE A 244 -3.14 -21.32 30.41
N ASP A 245 -2.43 -21.40 29.28
CA ASP A 245 -2.61 -20.50 28.14
C ASP A 245 -2.39 -21.26 26.84
N GLU A 246 -2.99 -20.78 25.74
CA GLU A 246 -2.88 -21.40 24.43
C GLU A 246 -2.90 -20.35 23.34
N ILE A 247 -2.01 -20.49 22.37
CA ILE A 247 -1.93 -19.68 21.17
C ILE A 247 -1.70 -20.57 19.95
N TYR A 248 -2.01 -20.05 18.78
CA TYR A 248 -1.77 -20.75 17.51
C TYR A 248 -1.19 -19.81 16.45
N ALA A 249 -0.55 -20.38 15.45
CA ALA A 249 -0.07 -19.69 14.27
C ALA A 249 -0.35 -20.54 13.04
N ASN A 250 -0.97 -19.92 12.02
CA ASN A 250 -1.08 -20.50 10.71
C ASN A 250 0.19 -20.16 9.92
N VAL A 251 0.81 -21.17 9.31
CA VAL A 251 2.07 -21.02 8.59
C VAL A 251 2.10 -21.89 7.34
N GLY A 252 2.93 -21.53 6.37
CA GLY A 252 3.08 -22.31 5.12
C GLY A 252 4.53 -22.70 4.89
N VAL A 253 4.74 -23.93 4.45
CA VAL A 253 6.06 -24.45 4.07
C VAL A 253 6.39 -24.00 2.66
N ARG A 254 7.42 -23.19 2.49
CA ARG A 254 7.82 -22.65 1.18
C ARG A 254 9.30 -22.33 1.11
N SER A 255 9.80 -22.28 -0.11
CA SER A 255 11.09 -21.68 -0.46
C SER A 255 10.93 -20.80 -1.69
N TYR A 256 11.70 -19.73 -1.80
CA TYR A 256 11.66 -18.86 -2.96
C TYR A 256 12.99 -18.16 -3.18
N THR A 257 13.19 -17.72 -4.42
CA THR A 257 14.40 -17.02 -4.85
C THR A 257 14.04 -15.91 -5.84
N VAL A 258 14.87 -14.88 -5.90
CA VAL A 258 14.82 -13.85 -6.93
C VAL A 258 16.20 -13.69 -7.52
N THR A 259 16.29 -13.70 -8.85
CA THR A 259 17.55 -13.49 -9.57
C THR A 259 17.37 -12.46 -10.67
N PRO A 260 18.43 -11.73 -11.07
CA PRO A 260 18.32 -10.69 -12.09
C PRO A 260 17.75 -11.19 -13.43
N ASP A 261 18.20 -12.35 -13.91
CA ASP A 261 17.79 -12.92 -15.20
C ASP A 261 16.58 -13.86 -15.11
N GLY A 262 16.41 -14.54 -13.96
CA GLY A 262 15.35 -15.53 -13.78
C GLY A 262 14.07 -14.99 -13.15
N GLY A 263 14.10 -13.75 -12.64
CA GLY A 263 12.97 -13.20 -11.91
C GLY A 263 12.69 -13.93 -10.61
N PHE A 264 11.41 -14.07 -10.26
CA PHE A 264 10.96 -14.77 -9.05
C PHE A 264 10.64 -16.25 -9.32
N ALA A 265 11.05 -17.09 -8.39
CA ALA A 265 10.68 -18.51 -8.37
C ALA A 265 10.25 -18.94 -6.96
N ILE A 266 9.19 -19.75 -6.84
CA ILE A 266 8.72 -20.36 -5.60
C ILE A 266 8.74 -21.88 -5.71
N ASN A 267 9.23 -22.55 -4.67
CA ASN A 267 9.33 -24.00 -4.61
C ASN A 267 10.05 -24.63 -5.82
N GLY A 268 10.99 -23.86 -6.42
CA GLY A 268 11.75 -24.27 -7.60
C GLY A 268 11.07 -23.95 -8.94
N GLU A 269 9.85 -23.41 -8.95
CA GLU A 269 9.13 -23.06 -10.18
C GLU A 269 9.19 -21.56 -10.46
N ALA A 270 9.61 -21.19 -11.68
CA ALA A 270 9.62 -19.80 -12.13
C ALA A 270 8.19 -19.26 -12.20
N THR A 271 7.91 -18.25 -11.41
CA THR A 271 6.55 -17.70 -11.24
C THR A 271 6.61 -16.18 -11.17
N PRO A 272 6.66 -15.45 -12.30
CA PRO A 272 6.69 -14.00 -12.27
C PRO A 272 5.52 -13.44 -11.45
N LEU A 273 5.82 -12.54 -10.52
CA LEU A 273 4.79 -11.92 -9.69
C LEU A 273 4.11 -10.79 -10.48
N ARG A 274 2.81 -10.94 -10.70
CA ARG A 274 1.97 -10.01 -11.45
C ARG A 274 0.73 -9.68 -10.62
N GLY A 275 0.56 -8.42 -10.27
CA GLY A 275 -0.54 -8.05 -9.40
C GLY A 275 -0.73 -6.55 -9.23
N VAL A 276 -1.17 -6.16 -8.06
CA VAL A 276 -1.71 -4.83 -7.78
C VAL A 276 -1.20 -4.28 -6.46
N SER A 277 -1.25 -2.95 -6.32
CA SER A 277 -1.15 -2.30 -5.01
C SER A 277 -2.55 -2.09 -4.43
N ARG A 278 -2.65 -2.02 -3.10
CA ARG A 278 -3.90 -1.77 -2.38
C ARG A 278 -3.72 -0.75 -1.26
N HIS A 279 -4.60 0.29 -1.25
CA HIS A 279 -4.90 1.06 -0.04
C HIS A 279 -6.06 0.43 0.74
N GLN A 280 -6.03 0.52 2.08
CA GLN A 280 -7.10 -0.02 2.92
C GLN A 280 -8.17 1.04 3.20
N ASP A 281 -8.88 1.48 2.17
CA ASP A 281 -10.02 2.37 2.32
C ASP A 281 -11.18 2.01 1.40
N LYS A 282 -12.37 2.52 1.69
CA LYS A 282 -13.59 2.30 0.91
C LYS A 282 -14.51 3.51 1.00
N LEU A 283 -15.34 3.69 -0.02
CA LEU A 283 -16.26 4.83 -0.12
C LEU A 283 -17.12 4.97 1.15
N TYR A 284 -17.06 6.13 1.78
CA TYR A 284 -17.77 6.51 3.00
C TYR A 284 -17.51 5.64 4.24
N LYS A 285 -16.46 4.82 4.19
CA LYS A 285 -15.93 4.10 5.35
C LYS A 285 -14.54 4.61 5.73
N GLY A 286 -13.84 5.29 4.82
CA GLY A 286 -12.43 5.58 4.99
C GLY A 286 -11.67 4.27 5.22
N ASN A 287 -10.74 4.26 6.18
CA ASN A 287 -9.97 3.08 6.57
C ASN A 287 -10.65 2.19 7.64
N ALA A 288 -11.87 2.55 8.10
CA ALA A 288 -12.62 1.75 9.07
C ALA A 288 -13.33 0.57 8.39
N LEU A 289 -12.54 -0.41 7.99
CA LEU A 289 -13.00 -1.59 7.26
C LEU A 289 -13.31 -2.76 8.21
N THR A 290 -14.30 -3.55 7.83
CA THR A 290 -14.65 -4.81 8.53
C THR A 290 -13.90 -5.99 7.92
N VAL A 291 -13.94 -7.15 8.57
CA VAL A 291 -13.39 -8.42 8.07
C VAL A 291 -13.95 -8.72 6.67
N GLU A 292 -15.27 -8.55 6.49
CA GLU A 292 -15.95 -8.79 5.21
C GLU A 292 -15.45 -7.85 4.11
N ASP A 293 -15.14 -6.58 4.44
CA ASP A 293 -14.57 -5.63 3.48
C ASP A 293 -13.18 -6.09 3.02
N HIS A 294 -12.35 -6.61 3.94
CA HIS A 294 -11.01 -7.12 3.62
C HIS A 294 -11.08 -8.35 2.71
N TYR A 295 -11.92 -9.33 3.06
CA TYR A 295 -12.11 -10.53 2.24
C TYR A 295 -12.74 -10.22 0.87
N GLN A 296 -13.68 -9.26 0.80
CA GLN A 296 -14.22 -8.80 -0.48
C GLN A 296 -13.13 -8.26 -1.40
N ASP A 297 -12.23 -7.42 -0.86
CA ASP A 297 -11.12 -6.87 -1.64
C ASP A 297 -10.19 -7.99 -2.14
N ALA A 298 -9.81 -8.93 -1.26
CA ALA A 298 -8.98 -10.06 -1.62
C ALA A 298 -9.62 -10.96 -2.69
N GLN A 299 -10.93 -11.22 -2.60
CA GLN A 299 -11.67 -11.98 -3.60
C GLN A 299 -11.70 -11.29 -4.97
N ILE A 300 -11.90 -9.96 -5.00
CA ILE A 300 -11.87 -9.19 -6.26
C ILE A 300 -10.46 -9.23 -6.89
N ILE A 301 -9.41 -9.19 -6.07
CA ILE A 301 -8.02 -9.32 -6.54
C ILE A 301 -7.77 -10.74 -7.10
N LYS A 302 -8.34 -11.77 -6.46
CA LYS A 302 -8.25 -13.16 -6.96
C LYS A 302 -9.03 -13.35 -8.27
N GLU A 303 -10.21 -12.74 -8.40
CA GLU A 303 -11.01 -12.70 -9.65
C GLU A 303 -10.20 -12.11 -10.82
N LEU A 304 -9.36 -11.10 -10.56
CA LEU A 304 -8.46 -10.51 -11.56
C LEU A 304 -7.42 -11.51 -12.08
N GLY A 305 -7.09 -12.54 -11.30
CA GLY A 305 -6.02 -13.49 -11.59
C GLY A 305 -4.64 -13.05 -11.06
N ALA A 306 -4.57 -11.99 -10.26
CA ALA A 306 -3.32 -11.56 -9.64
C ALA A 306 -2.77 -12.62 -8.68
N ASN A 307 -1.43 -12.75 -8.61
CA ASN A 307 -0.74 -13.64 -7.68
C ASN A 307 0.10 -12.90 -6.64
N THR A 308 0.15 -11.56 -6.70
CA THR A 308 0.88 -10.74 -5.75
C THR A 308 0.13 -9.45 -5.41
N ILE A 309 0.33 -8.95 -4.20
CA ILE A 309 -0.24 -7.69 -3.73
C ILE A 309 0.84 -6.89 -2.97
N ARG A 310 1.02 -5.63 -3.35
CA ARG A 310 1.76 -4.67 -2.54
C ARG A 310 0.80 -3.92 -1.63
N LEU A 311 0.98 -4.05 -0.33
CA LEU A 311 0.15 -3.42 0.69
C LEU A 311 0.69 -2.03 1.01
N ALA A 312 0.31 -1.09 0.17
CA ALA A 312 0.79 0.29 0.23
C ALA A 312 -0.01 1.12 1.25
N HIS A 313 0.63 1.99 1.95
CA HIS A 313 2.08 2.23 2.16
C HIS A 313 2.43 2.00 3.63
N TYR A 314 1.73 1.08 4.29
CA TYR A 314 1.73 0.87 5.74
C TYR A 314 1.22 -0.53 6.09
N GLN A 315 1.40 -0.93 7.34
CA GLN A 315 0.89 -2.21 7.84
C GLN A 315 -0.64 -2.28 7.72
N HIS A 316 -1.14 -3.30 7.01
CA HIS A 316 -2.57 -3.56 6.86
C HIS A 316 -3.15 -4.34 8.05
N SER A 317 -4.49 -4.60 8.03
CA SER A 317 -5.15 -5.41 9.06
C SER A 317 -4.69 -6.86 9.00
N GLN A 318 -4.62 -7.53 10.16
CA GLN A 318 -4.39 -8.98 10.25
C GLN A 318 -5.40 -9.75 9.40
N ASP A 319 -6.68 -9.35 9.41
CA ASP A 319 -7.72 -9.97 8.58
C ASP A 319 -7.38 -10.00 7.07
N PHE A 320 -6.63 -9.00 6.59
CA PHE A 320 -6.24 -8.97 5.18
C PHE A 320 -5.01 -9.85 4.91
N TYR A 321 -4.07 -9.93 5.86
CA TYR A 321 -2.96 -10.89 5.75
C TYR A 321 -3.47 -12.33 5.81
N ASP A 322 -4.44 -12.63 6.70
CA ASP A 322 -5.10 -13.95 6.76
C ASP A 322 -5.76 -14.29 5.41
N ALA A 323 -6.51 -13.36 4.83
CA ALA A 323 -7.10 -13.54 3.50
C ALA A 323 -6.04 -13.77 2.40
N CYS A 324 -4.87 -13.13 2.50
CA CYS A 324 -3.76 -13.36 1.57
C CYS A 324 -3.13 -14.75 1.75
N ASP A 325 -3.00 -15.22 2.99
CA ASP A 325 -2.51 -16.56 3.29
C ASP A 325 -3.42 -17.65 2.73
N GLU A 326 -4.73 -17.51 2.95
CA GLU A 326 -5.77 -18.46 2.54
C GLU A 326 -6.02 -18.49 1.03
N LEU A 327 -5.98 -17.33 0.37
CA LEU A 327 -6.24 -17.21 -1.07
C LEU A 327 -4.97 -17.38 -1.92
N GLY A 328 -3.81 -17.44 -1.32
CA GLY A 328 -2.53 -17.60 -2.01
C GLY A 328 -2.12 -16.33 -2.76
N PHE A 329 -1.59 -15.33 -2.03
CA PHE A 329 -0.96 -14.15 -2.62
C PHE A 329 0.47 -14.00 -2.10
N ALA A 330 1.39 -13.65 -2.98
CA ALA A 330 2.70 -13.16 -2.57
C ALA A 330 2.58 -11.69 -2.14
N VAL A 331 2.88 -11.40 -0.88
CA VAL A 331 2.68 -10.07 -0.30
C VAL A 331 4.00 -9.33 -0.12
N TRP A 332 3.98 -8.06 -0.52
CA TRP A 332 4.93 -7.04 -0.13
C TRP A 332 4.27 -6.18 0.96
N ALA A 333 4.72 -6.28 2.20
CA ALA A 333 4.30 -5.46 3.33
C ALA A 333 5.35 -4.39 3.62
N GLU A 334 4.92 -3.16 3.92
CA GLU A 334 5.84 -2.03 4.11
C GLU A 334 5.44 -1.12 5.27
N ILE A 335 6.40 -0.34 5.75
CA ILE A 335 6.20 0.72 6.74
C ILE A 335 5.91 2.06 6.04
N PRO A 336 5.24 3.02 6.72
CA PRO A 336 4.86 4.31 6.12
C PRO A 336 6.03 5.30 5.97
N PHE A 337 7.26 4.81 5.78
CA PHE A 337 8.46 5.61 5.55
C PHE A 337 8.48 6.10 4.11
N ILE A 338 7.72 7.18 3.86
CA ILE A 338 7.44 7.66 2.50
C ILE A 338 7.67 9.15 2.35
N SER A 339 7.95 9.57 1.11
CA SER A 339 7.92 10.92 0.57
C SER A 339 9.05 11.82 1.11
N VAL A 340 8.91 12.38 2.29
CA VAL A 340 9.84 13.38 2.84
C VAL A 340 10.52 12.84 4.09
N PHE A 341 11.83 12.77 4.06
CA PHE A 341 12.64 12.36 5.19
C PHE A 341 12.58 13.39 6.32
N LYS A 342 12.27 12.94 7.53
CA LYS A 342 12.39 13.71 8.78
C LYS A 342 13.69 13.33 9.47
N SER A 343 14.58 14.30 9.64
CA SER A 343 15.87 14.08 10.30
C SER A 343 15.74 14.11 11.83
N GLY A 344 16.68 13.44 12.49
CA GLY A 344 16.82 13.46 13.94
C GLY A 344 16.52 12.13 14.61
N LYS A 345 17.05 11.98 15.83
CA LYS A 345 17.01 10.72 16.58
C LYS A 345 15.59 10.17 16.79
N ASP A 346 14.63 11.04 17.09
CA ASP A 346 13.26 10.59 17.39
C ASP A 346 12.58 10.02 16.14
N ALA A 347 12.74 10.68 14.97
CA ALA A 347 12.22 10.19 13.70
C ALA A 347 12.88 8.86 13.27
N HIS A 348 14.22 8.74 13.45
CA HIS A 348 14.92 7.49 13.20
C HIS A 348 14.42 6.37 14.12
N THR A 349 14.31 6.64 15.44
CA THR A 349 13.81 5.64 16.40
C THR A 349 12.40 5.19 16.02
N HIS A 350 11.51 6.11 15.67
CA HIS A 350 10.14 5.80 15.26
C HIS A 350 10.09 4.85 14.05
N VAL A 351 10.86 5.13 12.99
CA VAL A 351 10.93 4.26 11.80
C VAL A 351 11.42 2.84 12.15
N MET A 352 12.42 2.75 13.04
CA MET A 352 12.94 1.46 13.49
C MET A 352 11.92 0.67 14.33
N GLU A 353 11.13 1.37 15.17
CA GLU A 353 10.08 0.73 15.97
C GLU A 353 8.92 0.24 15.07
N GLU A 354 8.45 1.05 14.10
CA GLU A 354 7.43 0.62 13.13
C GLU A 354 7.87 -0.64 12.34
N MET A 355 9.15 -0.73 11.95
CA MET A 355 9.66 -1.92 11.26
C MET A 355 9.68 -3.15 12.17
N LYS A 356 10.04 -3.00 13.47
CA LYS A 356 9.96 -4.10 14.43
C LYS A 356 8.54 -4.59 14.62
N GLU A 357 7.59 -3.67 14.79
CA GLU A 357 6.17 -3.99 14.92
C GLU A 357 5.65 -4.71 13.68
N LEU A 358 5.95 -4.20 12.48
CA LEU A 358 5.57 -4.84 11.23
C LEU A 358 6.06 -6.29 11.14
N ILE A 359 7.35 -6.51 11.40
CA ILE A 359 7.96 -7.85 11.28
C ILE A 359 7.43 -8.79 12.37
N ILE A 360 7.44 -8.36 13.62
CA ILE A 360 7.11 -9.26 14.76
C ILE A 360 5.64 -9.63 14.76
N GLN A 361 4.76 -8.70 14.46
CA GLN A 361 3.31 -8.95 14.39
C GLN A 361 2.92 -9.86 13.23
N ASN A 362 3.65 -9.80 12.12
CA ASN A 362 3.31 -10.48 10.89
C ASN A 362 4.27 -11.63 10.52
N TYR A 363 5.14 -12.02 11.43
CA TYR A 363 6.19 -13.02 11.17
C TYR A 363 5.65 -14.34 10.63
N ASN A 364 4.51 -14.80 11.14
CA ASN A 364 3.96 -16.12 10.83
C ASN A 364 3.22 -16.20 9.49
N HIS A 365 2.83 -15.06 8.88
CA HIS A 365 2.09 -15.06 7.61
C HIS A 365 2.94 -15.60 6.45
N PRO A 366 2.59 -16.75 5.85
CA PRO A 366 3.34 -17.32 4.74
C PRO A 366 3.23 -16.48 3.46
N SER A 367 2.16 -15.73 3.27
CA SER A 367 1.97 -14.85 2.12
C SER A 367 3.02 -13.74 2.05
N ILE A 368 3.49 -13.21 3.18
CA ILE A 368 4.50 -12.16 3.19
C ILE A 368 5.84 -12.73 2.74
N LEU A 369 6.36 -12.23 1.63
CA LEU A 369 7.64 -12.61 1.06
C LEU A 369 8.66 -11.47 1.07
N PHE A 370 8.16 -10.21 1.14
CA PHE A 370 9.00 -9.02 1.03
C PHE A 370 8.67 -8.00 2.12
N TRP A 371 9.70 -7.48 2.79
CA TRP A 371 9.63 -6.33 3.69
C TRP A 371 10.04 -5.07 2.94
N GLY A 372 9.10 -4.14 2.76
CA GLY A 372 9.34 -2.83 2.15
C GLY A 372 9.87 -1.83 3.16
N ILE A 373 11.05 -1.27 2.93
CA ILE A 373 11.70 -0.39 3.89
C ILE A 373 11.43 1.10 3.63
N SER A 374 11.10 1.50 2.40
CA SER A 374 10.64 2.86 2.10
C SER A 374 9.99 2.98 0.73
N ASN A 375 9.26 4.09 0.52
CA ASN A 375 8.66 4.46 -0.77
C ASN A 375 8.94 5.93 -1.10
N GLU A 376 9.53 6.20 -2.28
CA GLU A 376 9.73 7.55 -2.85
C GLU A 376 10.33 8.59 -1.87
N ILE A 377 11.07 8.13 -0.88
CA ILE A 377 11.58 8.96 0.21
C ILE A 377 12.59 10.03 -0.24
N LEU A 378 13.07 9.93 -1.49
CA LEU A 378 14.01 10.87 -2.10
C LEU A 378 13.39 12.18 -2.58
N ILE A 379 12.09 12.36 -2.48
CA ILE A 379 11.40 13.60 -2.86
C ILE A 379 11.96 14.81 -2.09
N GLY A 380 12.37 14.62 -0.84
CA GLY A 380 13.07 15.63 -0.04
C GLY A 380 14.58 15.75 -0.29
N GLY A 381 15.15 14.97 -1.24
CA GLY A 381 16.59 14.90 -1.50
C GLY A 381 17.30 13.80 -0.70
N ILE A 382 18.59 13.62 -0.98
CA ILE A 382 19.46 12.62 -0.31
C ILE A 382 20.28 13.28 0.78
N SER A 383 20.28 12.72 1.98
CA SER A 383 21.21 13.04 3.06
C SER A 383 21.94 11.79 3.51
N GLN A 384 23.10 11.94 4.16
CA GLN A 384 23.82 10.81 4.73
C GLN A 384 22.99 10.09 5.80
N GLU A 385 22.28 10.85 6.65
CA GLU A 385 21.38 10.31 7.67
C GLU A 385 20.27 9.42 7.07
N LEU A 386 19.72 9.83 5.90
CA LEU A 386 18.74 9.01 5.18
C LEU A 386 19.35 7.68 4.70
N VAL A 387 20.55 7.73 4.11
CA VAL A 387 21.28 6.53 3.65
C VAL A 387 21.59 5.61 4.83
N ASP A 388 22.10 6.17 5.94
CA ASP A 388 22.40 5.40 7.15
C ASP A 388 21.15 4.75 7.74
N THR A 389 20.02 5.46 7.77
CA THR A 389 18.70 4.89 8.20
C THR A 389 18.28 3.69 7.35
N HIS A 390 18.52 3.72 6.03
CA HIS A 390 18.19 2.57 5.17
C HIS A 390 19.09 1.37 5.45
N HIS A 391 20.38 1.59 5.70
CA HIS A 391 21.29 0.51 6.13
C HIS A 391 20.89 -0.07 7.49
N ASP A 392 20.47 0.77 8.43
CA ASP A 392 19.98 0.32 9.74
C ASP A 392 18.68 -0.50 9.61
N LEU A 393 17.72 -0.05 8.76
CA LEU A 393 16.51 -0.80 8.47
C LEU A 393 16.80 -2.15 7.81
N GLN A 394 17.68 -2.19 6.81
CA GLN A 394 18.08 -3.44 6.16
C GLN A 394 18.70 -4.41 7.18
N LYS A 395 19.60 -3.93 8.01
CA LYS A 395 20.22 -4.73 9.07
C LYS A 395 19.18 -5.25 10.05
N LEU A 396 18.26 -4.39 10.52
CA LEU A 396 17.20 -4.76 11.45
C LEU A 396 16.30 -5.85 10.84
N CYS A 397 15.88 -5.71 9.58
CA CYS A 397 15.08 -6.72 8.90
C CYS A 397 15.78 -8.10 8.92
N LYS A 398 17.08 -8.13 8.59
CA LYS A 398 17.83 -9.38 8.56
C LYS A 398 18.13 -9.97 9.94
N GLU A 399 18.21 -9.15 10.97
CA GLU A 399 18.35 -9.60 12.37
C GLU A 399 17.06 -10.22 12.91
N LEU A 400 15.90 -9.63 12.56
CA LEU A 400 14.59 -10.12 13.03
C LEU A 400 14.05 -11.26 12.17
N ASP A 401 14.24 -11.18 10.86
CA ASP A 401 13.77 -12.16 9.90
C ASP A 401 14.76 -12.36 8.73
N PRO A 402 15.69 -13.30 8.85
CA PRO A 402 16.63 -13.61 7.78
C PRO A 402 16.00 -14.38 6.60
N THR A 403 14.72 -14.78 6.71
CA THR A 403 14.06 -15.65 5.71
C THR A 403 13.39 -14.85 4.61
N ARG A 404 12.96 -13.63 4.87
CA ARG A 404 12.30 -12.77 3.89
C ARG A 404 13.25 -11.79 3.24
N LEU A 405 12.95 -11.46 1.98
CA LEU A 405 13.71 -10.47 1.22
C LEU A 405 13.24 -9.05 1.57
N THR A 406 14.17 -8.11 1.48
CA THR A 406 13.87 -6.69 1.63
C THR A 406 13.77 -6.02 0.28
N THR A 407 12.98 -4.96 0.19
CA THR A 407 12.80 -4.19 -1.04
C THR A 407 12.54 -2.71 -0.76
N ILE A 408 12.69 -1.89 -1.78
CA ILE A 408 12.47 -0.44 -1.76
C ILE A 408 11.72 -0.03 -3.02
N ALA A 409 10.82 0.95 -2.91
CA ALA A 409 10.16 1.56 -4.06
C ALA A 409 10.84 2.89 -4.39
N HIS A 410 11.71 2.88 -5.40
CA HIS A 410 12.39 4.07 -5.89
C HIS A 410 11.50 4.91 -6.80
N VAL A 411 11.75 6.21 -6.81
CA VAL A 411 11.22 7.10 -7.85
C VAL A 411 11.93 6.79 -9.18
N SER A 412 11.20 6.84 -10.32
CA SER A 412 11.68 6.46 -11.66
C SER A 412 13.07 6.95 -12.07
N HIS A 413 13.49 8.11 -11.59
CA HIS A 413 14.75 8.74 -11.96
C HIS A 413 15.85 8.60 -10.90
N THR A 414 15.65 7.78 -9.87
CA THR A 414 16.71 7.49 -8.88
C THR A 414 17.90 6.86 -9.60
N PRO A 415 19.11 7.49 -9.57
CA PRO A 415 20.25 6.98 -10.31
C PRO A 415 20.78 5.68 -9.72
N THR A 416 20.95 4.66 -10.53
CA THR A 416 21.48 3.35 -10.10
C THR A 416 22.91 3.38 -9.56
N SER A 417 23.65 4.47 -9.83
CA SER A 417 24.97 4.74 -9.26
C SER A 417 24.90 5.43 -7.89
N GLY A 418 23.69 5.81 -7.42
CA GLY A 418 23.51 6.53 -6.16
C GLY A 418 23.62 5.63 -4.93
N PRO A 419 23.80 6.25 -3.73
CA PRO A 419 24.01 5.50 -2.49
C PRO A 419 22.76 4.78 -1.97
N MET A 420 21.59 4.98 -2.59
CA MET A 420 20.33 4.33 -2.20
C MET A 420 20.12 2.98 -2.87
N HIS A 421 20.95 2.64 -3.86
CA HIS A 421 20.89 1.35 -4.56
C HIS A 421 21.75 0.29 -3.87
N ARG A 422 21.37 -0.97 -4.05
CA ARG A 422 22.06 -2.15 -3.51
C ARG A 422 22.10 -2.20 -1.98
N ILE A 423 21.11 -1.55 -1.33
CA ILE A 423 20.91 -1.66 0.12
C ILE A 423 20.00 -2.86 0.41
N THR A 424 18.93 -3.02 -0.35
CA THR A 424 17.95 -4.11 -0.19
C THR A 424 18.30 -5.31 -1.06
N ASP A 425 17.69 -6.47 -0.77
CA ASP A 425 17.95 -7.71 -1.52
C ASP A 425 17.44 -7.60 -2.96
N VAL A 426 16.30 -6.95 -3.18
CA VAL A 426 15.70 -6.67 -4.49
C VAL A 426 15.27 -5.21 -4.54
N GLU A 427 15.14 -4.66 -5.73
CA GLU A 427 14.82 -3.25 -5.93
C GLU A 427 13.61 -3.08 -6.84
N SER A 428 12.89 -1.98 -6.69
CA SER A 428 11.71 -1.69 -7.48
C SER A 428 11.57 -0.20 -7.75
N TYR A 429 10.83 0.12 -8.80
CA TYR A 429 10.59 1.49 -9.23
C TYR A 429 9.10 1.79 -9.37
N ASN A 430 8.71 2.99 -8.94
CA ASN A 430 7.45 3.61 -9.32
C ASN A 430 7.66 4.28 -10.69
N HIS A 431 7.08 3.72 -11.77
CA HIS A 431 7.40 4.09 -13.14
C HIS A 431 6.14 4.39 -13.96
N TYR A 432 6.02 5.65 -14.45
CA TYR A 432 4.75 6.17 -14.98
C TYR A 432 4.88 6.81 -16.38
N PHE A 433 5.74 6.31 -17.25
CA PHE A 433 5.79 6.79 -18.64
C PHE A 433 4.45 6.57 -19.33
N GLY A 434 3.98 7.62 -20.01
CA GLY A 434 2.65 7.66 -20.63
C GLY A 434 1.55 8.22 -19.70
N TRP A 435 1.91 8.65 -18.46
CA TRP A 435 0.97 9.36 -17.60
C TRP A 435 1.56 10.63 -17.01
N TYR A 436 2.64 10.56 -16.21
CA TYR A 436 3.28 11.74 -15.62
C TYR A 436 4.40 12.32 -16.49
N GLY A 437 4.89 11.58 -17.44
CA GLY A 437 5.92 11.98 -18.40
C GLY A 437 6.13 10.90 -19.44
N GLY A 438 6.92 11.19 -20.47
CA GLY A 438 7.22 10.25 -21.54
C GLY A 438 5.97 9.76 -22.31
N LYS A 439 6.17 8.68 -23.05
CA LYS A 439 5.11 7.99 -23.81
C LYS A 439 5.02 6.53 -23.38
N ILE A 440 3.85 5.91 -23.58
CA ILE A 440 3.61 4.51 -23.19
C ILE A 440 4.67 3.59 -23.82
N GLU A 441 5.00 3.80 -25.09
CA GLU A 441 5.93 2.97 -25.87
C GLU A 441 7.38 3.03 -25.37
N GLN A 442 7.70 3.97 -24.49
CA GLN A 442 9.05 4.09 -23.92
C GLN A 442 9.28 3.16 -22.73
N ASN A 443 8.21 2.57 -22.15
CA ASN A 443 8.33 1.67 -20.99
C ASN A 443 9.18 0.43 -21.32
N GLY A 444 8.85 -0.32 -22.39
CA GLY A 444 9.62 -1.51 -22.77
C GLY A 444 11.11 -1.24 -22.98
N PRO A 445 11.49 -0.26 -23.84
CA PRO A 445 12.89 0.14 -24.02
C PRO A 445 13.60 0.59 -22.74
N TRP A 446 12.90 1.26 -21.81
CA TRP A 446 13.47 1.65 -20.53
C TRP A 446 13.80 0.42 -19.66
N LEU A 447 12.89 -0.54 -19.58
CA LEU A 447 13.08 -1.80 -18.85
C LEU A 447 14.28 -2.57 -19.39
N ASP A 448 14.36 -2.75 -20.71
CA ASP A 448 15.45 -3.48 -21.39
C ASP A 448 16.81 -2.78 -21.17
N LYS A 449 16.84 -1.45 -21.29
CA LYS A 449 18.02 -0.65 -21.03
C LYS A 449 18.48 -0.77 -19.57
N PHE A 450 17.54 -0.66 -18.63
CA PHE A 450 17.87 -0.79 -17.20
C PHE A 450 18.54 -2.13 -16.90
N HIS A 451 17.93 -3.22 -17.36
CA HIS A 451 18.46 -4.58 -17.17
C HIS A 451 19.84 -4.77 -17.78
N ALA A 452 20.05 -4.26 -19.01
CA ALA A 452 21.34 -4.34 -19.69
C ALA A 452 22.45 -3.54 -18.98
N GLU A 453 22.10 -2.38 -18.40
CA GLU A 453 23.06 -1.52 -17.71
C GLU A 453 23.31 -1.93 -16.25
N ASN A 454 22.40 -2.71 -15.64
CA ASN A 454 22.44 -3.12 -14.25
C ASN A 454 22.17 -4.64 -14.10
N PRO A 455 23.06 -5.50 -14.63
CA PRO A 455 22.82 -6.96 -14.68
C PRO A 455 22.86 -7.64 -13.32
N ASP A 456 23.24 -6.92 -12.26
CA ASP A 456 23.30 -7.39 -10.87
C ASP A 456 22.04 -7.04 -10.06
N ILE A 457 21.15 -6.21 -10.61
CA ILE A 457 19.94 -5.76 -9.89
C ILE A 457 18.73 -6.60 -10.30
N CYS A 458 18.07 -7.18 -9.29
CA CYS A 458 16.74 -7.78 -9.47
C CYS A 458 15.71 -6.65 -9.56
N LEU A 459 15.24 -6.35 -10.78
CA LEU A 459 14.30 -5.26 -11.02
C LEU A 459 12.85 -5.68 -10.84
N GLY A 460 12.09 -4.92 -10.04
CA GLY A 460 10.64 -4.92 -9.96
C GLY A 460 10.03 -3.57 -10.35
N ILE A 461 8.75 -3.56 -10.64
CA ILE A 461 7.96 -2.33 -10.83
C ILE A 461 6.90 -2.27 -9.74
N SER A 462 7.16 -1.43 -8.74
CA SER A 462 6.32 -1.27 -7.55
C SER A 462 5.04 -0.49 -7.82
N GLU A 463 5.09 0.43 -8.80
CA GLU A 463 3.91 1.18 -9.23
C GLU A 463 3.99 1.53 -10.71
N TYR A 464 2.86 1.38 -11.39
CA TYR A 464 2.60 1.90 -12.73
C TYR A 464 1.09 2.00 -12.94
N GLY A 465 0.62 2.96 -13.73
CA GLY A 465 -0.81 3.13 -13.98
C GLY A 465 -1.16 4.53 -14.46
N CYS A 466 -2.40 4.71 -14.83
CA CYS A 466 -2.97 6.00 -15.18
C CYS A 466 -4.41 6.09 -14.72
N GLU A 467 -4.96 7.30 -14.64
CA GLU A 467 -6.34 7.47 -14.22
C GLU A 467 -7.34 7.13 -15.34
N GLY A 468 -8.43 6.48 -14.94
CA GLY A 468 -9.60 6.24 -15.78
C GLY A 468 -10.86 6.53 -14.99
N ILE A 469 -11.68 7.47 -15.49
CA ILE A 469 -12.94 7.87 -14.88
C ILE A 469 -14.05 7.34 -15.75
N ILE A 470 -14.90 6.49 -15.18
CA ILE A 470 -15.93 5.70 -15.90
C ILE A 470 -16.98 6.51 -16.66
N ASN A 471 -17.00 7.84 -16.48
CA ASN A 471 -17.92 8.73 -17.20
C ASN A 471 -17.28 9.39 -18.43
N TRP A 472 -15.93 9.33 -18.54
CA TRP A 472 -15.22 9.95 -19.67
C TRP A 472 -14.87 8.90 -20.71
N HIS A 473 -15.18 9.20 -21.97
CA HIS A 473 -14.99 8.30 -23.10
C HIS A 473 -14.35 9.01 -24.28
N SER A 474 -13.57 8.28 -25.07
CA SER A 474 -12.88 8.83 -26.24
C SER A 474 -12.73 7.76 -27.34
N ASN A 475 -13.11 8.13 -28.57
CA ASN A 475 -12.79 7.33 -29.76
C ASN A 475 -11.31 7.50 -30.20
N THR A 476 -10.61 8.48 -29.65
CA THR A 476 -9.19 8.78 -29.90
C THR A 476 -8.48 9.03 -28.57
N PRO A 477 -8.32 7.99 -27.73
CA PRO A 477 -7.82 8.14 -26.39
C PRO A 477 -6.39 8.70 -26.37
N GLN A 478 -6.15 9.66 -25.48
CA GLN A 478 -4.85 10.32 -25.34
C GLN A 478 -4.50 10.60 -23.87
N CYS A 479 -3.20 10.70 -23.60
CA CYS A 479 -2.71 10.97 -22.25
C CYS A 479 -3.41 12.18 -21.62
N LYS A 480 -3.88 12.02 -20.39
CA LYS A 480 -4.60 13.05 -19.60
C LYS A 480 -6.03 13.38 -20.05
N ASP A 481 -6.62 12.61 -20.93
CA ASP A 481 -8.05 12.73 -21.23
C ASP A 481 -8.95 12.07 -20.16
N TYR A 482 -8.34 11.33 -19.23
CA TYR A 482 -8.96 10.58 -18.14
C TYR A 482 -10.02 9.57 -18.59
N SER A 483 -10.10 9.29 -19.88
CA SER A 483 -11.05 8.33 -20.43
C SER A 483 -10.73 6.90 -19.97
N GLU A 484 -11.78 6.09 -19.88
CA GLU A 484 -11.63 4.67 -19.58
C GLU A 484 -10.86 3.95 -20.70
N GLU A 485 -11.03 4.39 -21.93
CA GLU A 485 -10.34 3.88 -23.11
C GLU A 485 -8.83 4.16 -23.08
N TYR A 486 -8.39 5.33 -22.55
CA TYR A 486 -6.96 5.59 -22.37
C TYR A 486 -6.37 4.73 -21.28
N GLN A 487 -7.09 4.55 -20.16
CA GLN A 487 -6.64 3.67 -19.11
C GLN A 487 -6.47 2.23 -19.64
N ALA A 488 -7.45 1.72 -20.37
CA ALA A 488 -7.37 0.40 -20.98
C ALA A 488 -6.16 0.28 -21.95
N LEU A 489 -5.96 1.27 -22.84
CA LEU A 489 -4.84 1.30 -23.79
C LEU A 489 -3.48 1.28 -23.06
N TYR A 490 -3.34 2.05 -21.99
CA TYR A 490 -2.13 2.08 -21.16
C TYR A 490 -1.84 0.68 -20.59
N HIS A 491 -2.85 0.05 -20.01
CA HIS A 491 -2.71 -1.24 -19.37
C HIS A 491 -2.56 -2.40 -20.38
N GLU A 492 -3.13 -2.31 -21.60
CA GLU A 492 -2.86 -3.24 -22.71
C GLU A 492 -1.35 -3.31 -23.02
N TYR A 493 -0.72 -2.14 -23.14
CA TYR A 493 0.72 -2.07 -23.42
C TYR A 493 1.55 -2.61 -22.25
N MET A 494 1.22 -2.21 -21.01
CA MET A 494 2.01 -2.62 -19.84
C MET A 494 1.90 -4.11 -19.56
N ALA A 495 0.70 -4.70 -19.71
CA ALA A 495 0.51 -6.14 -19.54
C ALA A 495 1.39 -6.93 -20.51
N GLN A 496 1.40 -6.56 -21.80
CA GLN A 496 2.26 -7.17 -22.80
C GLN A 496 3.75 -6.95 -22.50
N ALA A 497 4.12 -5.73 -22.10
CA ALA A 497 5.52 -5.40 -21.80
C ALA A 497 6.09 -6.26 -20.66
N PHE A 498 5.27 -6.63 -19.66
CA PHE A 498 5.68 -7.52 -18.58
C PHE A 498 5.61 -9.01 -18.94
N GLU A 499 4.67 -9.41 -19.80
CA GLU A 499 4.63 -10.78 -20.33
C GLU A 499 5.89 -11.10 -21.12
N ASP A 500 6.38 -10.13 -21.92
CA ASP A 500 7.62 -10.26 -22.71
C ASP A 500 8.90 -10.27 -21.83
N ARG A 501 8.80 -9.93 -20.53
CA ARG A 501 9.95 -9.75 -19.62
C ARG A 501 9.76 -10.52 -18.31
N PRO A 502 9.83 -11.87 -18.35
CA PRO A 502 9.65 -12.71 -17.16
C PRO A 502 10.74 -12.52 -16.10
N TRP A 503 11.87 -11.92 -16.45
CA TRP A 503 12.96 -11.58 -15.54
C TRP A 503 12.61 -10.43 -14.57
N ILE A 504 11.57 -9.62 -14.86
CA ILE A 504 11.02 -8.66 -13.87
C ILE A 504 10.34 -9.46 -12.78
N TRP A 505 10.95 -9.44 -11.57
CA TRP A 505 10.51 -10.31 -10.48
C TRP A 505 9.08 -10.02 -10.02
N ALA A 506 8.66 -8.75 -10.01
CA ALA A 506 7.29 -8.36 -9.69
C ALA A 506 6.84 -7.10 -10.44
N SER A 507 5.54 -6.99 -10.68
CA SER A 507 4.91 -5.77 -11.17
C SER A 507 3.58 -5.54 -10.44
N HIS A 508 3.36 -4.31 -9.91
CA HIS A 508 2.16 -3.96 -9.16
C HIS A 508 1.47 -2.75 -9.79
N VAL A 509 0.25 -2.95 -10.27
CA VAL A 509 -0.58 -1.86 -10.78
C VAL A 509 -0.89 -0.87 -9.66
N TRP A 510 -0.69 0.39 -9.89
CA TRP A 510 -1.18 1.46 -9.06
C TRP A 510 -2.50 2.02 -9.63
N ASN A 511 -3.63 1.60 -9.12
CA ASN A 511 -3.93 0.83 -7.92
C ASN A 511 -5.04 -0.20 -8.24
N MET A 512 -5.31 -1.14 -7.35
CA MET A 512 -6.44 -2.05 -7.53
C MET A 512 -7.77 -1.32 -7.48
N PHE A 513 -7.93 -0.43 -6.50
CA PHE A 513 -9.15 0.33 -6.27
C PHE A 513 -8.87 1.83 -6.37
N ASP A 514 -9.84 2.61 -6.85
CA ASP A 514 -9.84 4.03 -6.58
C ASP A 514 -9.87 4.24 -5.07
N PHE A 515 -9.18 5.27 -4.57
CA PHE A 515 -9.05 5.50 -3.13
C PHE A 515 -9.16 6.99 -2.76
N GLY A 516 -9.42 7.25 -1.47
CA GLY A 516 -9.59 8.60 -0.94
C GLY A 516 -8.29 9.39 -0.90
N CYS A 517 -8.32 10.58 -1.48
CA CYS A 517 -7.28 11.58 -1.37
C CYS A 517 -7.92 12.96 -1.33
N ALA A 518 -8.15 13.51 -0.14
CA ALA A 518 -8.91 14.73 0.07
C ALA A 518 -8.38 15.93 -0.73
N ALA A 519 -7.06 16.00 -0.92
CA ALA A 519 -6.40 17.08 -1.65
C ALA A 519 -6.52 16.99 -3.17
N ARG A 520 -6.96 15.84 -3.72
CA ARG A 520 -6.98 15.59 -5.17
C ARG A 520 -8.22 16.15 -5.85
N SER A 521 -8.02 16.68 -7.08
CA SER A 521 -9.12 17.19 -7.91
C SER A 521 -8.89 16.96 -9.42
N GLU A 522 -8.12 15.94 -9.78
CA GLU A 522 -7.78 15.63 -11.18
C GLU A 522 -8.96 15.00 -11.93
N GLY A 523 -9.03 15.26 -13.24
CA GLY A 523 -10.03 14.68 -14.13
C GLY A 523 -11.48 15.05 -13.81
N GLY A 524 -11.71 16.13 -13.03
CA GLY A 524 -13.05 16.58 -12.63
C GLY A 524 -13.66 15.79 -11.47
N VAL A 525 -12.96 14.81 -10.91
CA VAL A 525 -13.39 14.06 -9.72
C VAL A 525 -12.53 14.50 -8.53
N LYS A 526 -13.16 15.10 -7.53
CA LYS A 526 -12.50 15.61 -6.34
C LYS A 526 -12.44 14.58 -5.21
N GLY A 527 -11.43 14.70 -4.33
CA GLY A 527 -11.27 13.87 -3.12
C GLY A 527 -10.85 12.43 -3.41
N ARG A 528 -10.33 12.14 -4.61
CA ARG A 528 -10.11 10.76 -5.04
C ARG A 528 -8.93 10.63 -6.00
N ASN A 529 -8.19 9.54 -5.86
CA ASN A 529 -7.28 9.02 -6.88
C ASN A 529 -8.04 7.98 -7.71
N ASN A 530 -8.12 8.17 -9.03
CA ASN A 530 -8.92 7.34 -9.92
C ASN A 530 -8.07 6.36 -10.76
N LYS A 531 -6.89 5.98 -10.26
CA LYS A 531 -6.03 4.98 -10.93
C LYS A 531 -6.47 3.54 -10.69
N GLY A 532 -7.50 3.31 -9.89
CA GLY A 532 -8.04 1.99 -9.64
C GLY A 532 -8.48 1.27 -10.92
N LEU A 533 -8.28 -0.04 -10.94
CA LEU A 533 -8.92 -0.93 -11.92
C LEU A 533 -10.40 -1.14 -11.58
N VAL A 534 -10.77 -0.88 -10.33
CA VAL A 534 -12.12 -0.98 -9.79
C VAL A 534 -12.45 0.32 -9.05
N THR A 535 -13.70 0.76 -9.12
CA THR A 535 -14.16 1.96 -8.42
C THR A 535 -14.09 1.81 -6.89
N ILE A 536 -13.95 2.94 -6.17
CA ILE A 536 -13.78 2.98 -4.70
C ILE A 536 -14.91 2.28 -3.94
N ASP A 537 -16.11 2.17 -4.51
CA ASP A 537 -17.26 1.47 -3.92
C ASP A 537 -17.28 -0.04 -4.23
N ARG A 538 -16.27 -0.56 -4.95
CA ARG A 538 -16.10 -1.96 -5.40
C ARG A 538 -17.18 -2.45 -6.37
N LYS A 539 -18.02 -1.58 -6.92
CA LYS A 539 -19.17 -1.98 -7.77
C LYS A 539 -18.81 -2.13 -9.23
N THR A 540 -17.90 -1.31 -9.73
CA THR A 540 -17.57 -1.27 -11.16
C THR A 540 -16.14 -1.70 -11.40
N ARG A 541 -15.97 -2.78 -12.14
CA ARG A 541 -14.71 -3.14 -12.78
C ARG A 541 -14.59 -2.33 -14.05
N LYS A 542 -13.49 -1.57 -14.18
CA LYS A 542 -13.20 -0.78 -15.39
C LYS A 542 -12.68 -1.70 -16.50
N ASP A 543 -12.66 -1.23 -17.74
CA ASP A 543 -12.16 -2.04 -18.84
C ASP A 543 -10.71 -2.51 -18.64
N SER A 544 -9.90 -1.70 -17.98
CA SER A 544 -8.53 -2.06 -17.58
C SER A 544 -8.42 -3.25 -16.63
N PHE A 545 -9.44 -3.55 -15.83
CA PHE A 545 -9.52 -4.78 -15.03
C PHE A 545 -9.55 -6.01 -15.94
N TYR A 546 -10.36 -5.98 -16.99
CA TYR A 546 -10.51 -7.11 -17.91
C TYR A 546 -9.32 -7.29 -18.84
N VAL A 547 -8.51 -6.23 -19.06
CA VAL A 547 -7.19 -6.38 -19.68
C VAL A 547 -6.36 -7.37 -18.86
N TYR A 548 -6.17 -7.10 -17.56
CA TYR A 548 -5.36 -7.99 -16.72
C TYR A 548 -5.99 -9.35 -16.49
N GLN A 549 -7.31 -9.43 -16.39
CA GLN A 549 -7.99 -10.71 -16.31
C GLN A 549 -7.69 -11.58 -17.54
N ALA A 550 -7.61 -10.98 -18.74
CA ALA A 550 -7.23 -11.72 -19.94
C ALA A 550 -5.79 -12.23 -19.90
N TYR A 551 -4.86 -11.51 -19.24
CA TYR A 551 -3.46 -11.93 -19.12
C TYR A 551 -3.20 -12.90 -17.95
N TRP A 552 -3.94 -12.76 -16.83
CA TRP A 552 -3.57 -13.41 -15.58
C TRP A 552 -4.54 -14.51 -15.12
N ALA A 553 -5.83 -14.45 -15.50
CA ALA A 553 -6.80 -15.45 -15.09
C ALA A 553 -6.56 -16.78 -15.81
N LYS A 554 -6.71 -17.88 -15.06
CA LYS A 554 -6.64 -19.25 -15.59
C LYS A 554 -7.94 -19.72 -16.20
N ASP A 555 -9.07 -19.30 -15.62
CA ASP A 555 -10.40 -19.66 -16.11
C ASP A 555 -10.71 -18.94 -17.43
N PRO A 556 -11.41 -19.58 -18.38
CA PRO A 556 -11.81 -18.96 -19.63
C PRO A 556 -12.61 -17.67 -19.41
N MET A 557 -12.23 -16.59 -20.10
CA MET A 557 -12.93 -15.31 -20.01
C MET A 557 -13.05 -14.64 -21.37
N VAL A 558 -14.09 -13.83 -21.53
CA VAL A 558 -14.30 -12.90 -22.65
C VAL A 558 -15.03 -11.65 -22.14
N HIS A 559 -14.59 -10.47 -22.56
CA HIS A 559 -15.20 -9.20 -22.20
C HIS A 559 -15.18 -8.22 -23.37
N ILE A 560 -16.35 -7.64 -23.69
CA ILE A 560 -16.47 -6.55 -24.66
C ILE A 560 -16.24 -5.23 -23.95
N ALA A 561 -15.15 -4.54 -24.29
CA ALA A 561 -14.80 -3.24 -23.75
C ALA A 561 -15.70 -2.10 -24.26
N GLY A 562 -15.69 -0.96 -23.57
CA GLY A 562 -16.44 0.24 -23.95
C GLY A 562 -17.94 0.13 -23.69
N ARG A 563 -18.38 -0.71 -22.76
CA ARG A 563 -19.83 -0.87 -22.42
C ARG A 563 -20.46 0.38 -21.83
N ARG A 564 -19.67 1.28 -21.23
CA ARG A 564 -20.11 2.58 -20.70
C ARG A 564 -20.12 3.67 -21.76
N HIS A 565 -19.31 3.54 -22.80
CA HIS A 565 -19.37 4.33 -24.02
C HIS A 565 -20.49 3.78 -24.91
N ALA A 566 -21.73 3.77 -24.40
CA ALA A 566 -22.85 3.07 -25.00
C ALA A 566 -23.46 3.79 -26.22
N GLN A 567 -23.41 5.13 -26.25
CA GLN A 567 -23.91 5.96 -27.35
C GLN A 567 -22.75 6.40 -28.24
N ARG A 568 -22.74 5.93 -29.48
CA ARG A 568 -21.64 6.20 -30.42
C ARG A 568 -22.15 6.82 -31.71
N ALA A 569 -21.44 7.86 -32.18
CA ALA A 569 -21.70 8.49 -33.46
C ALA A 569 -20.89 7.78 -34.56
N GLY A 570 -21.38 7.88 -35.81
CA GLY A 570 -20.74 7.31 -36.99
C GLY A 570 -21.37 6.04 -37.52
N GLU A 571 -21.00 5.67 -38.75
CA GLU A 571 -21.54 4.47 -39.43
C GLU A 571 -20.83 3.19 -38.92
N THR A 572 -19.61 3.30 -38.42
CA THR A 572 -18.82 2.20 -37.91
C THR A 572 -18.18 2.59 -36.59
N THR A 573 -17.91 1.60 -35.74
CA THR A 573 -17.16 1.79 -34.50
C THR A 573 -16.16 0.66 -34.28
N GLU A 574 -14.97 0.96 -33.75
CA GLU A 574 -14.06 -0.08 -33.26
C GLU A 574 -14.61 -0.66 -31.96
N VAL A 575 -14.67 -1.97 -31.90
CA VAL A 575 -15.04 -2.74 -30.70
C VAL A 575 -13.84 -3.58 -30.31
N LYS A 576 -13.34 -3.38 -29.09
CA LYS A 576 -12.30 -4.22 -28.50
C LYS A 576 -12.95 -5.33 -27.66
N VAL A 577 -12.36 -6.51 -27.73
CA VAL A 577 -12.72 -7.65 -26.87
C VAL A 577 -11.46 -8.17 -26.21
N TYR A 578 -11.52 -8.36 -24.90
CA TYR A 578 -10.46 -8.99 -24.11
C TYR A 578 -10.80 -10.44 -23.85
N SER A 579 -9.87 -11.35 -24.08
CA SER A 579 -10.03 -12.77 -23.80
C SER A 579 -8.70 -13.47 -23.58
N ASN A 580 -8.69 -14.48 -22.71
CA ASN A 580 -7.56 -15.41 -22.60
C ASN A 580 -7.67 -16.62 -23.54
N GLN A 581 -8.70 -16.63 -24.42
CA GLN A 581 -8.87 -17.63 -25.46
C GLN A 581 -8.27 -17.12 -26.77
N ASP A 582 -7.70 -18.01 -27.60
CA ASP A 582 -6.98 -17.65 -28.81
C ASP A 582 -7.91 -17.16 -29.95
N THR A 583 -9.19 -17.47 -29.91
CA THR A 583 -10.14 -17.15 -30.95
C THR A 583 -11.43 -16.55 -30.38
N VAL A 584 -11.84 -15.42 -30.94
CA VAL A 584 -13.10 -14.73 -30.60
C VAL A 584 -13.92 -14.50 -31.86
N THR A 585 -15.22 -14.83 -31.78
CA THR A 585 -16.22 -14.49 -32.78
C THR A 585 -17.15 -13.40 -32.24
N LEU A 586 -17.25 -12.28 -32.98
CA LEU A 586 -18.18 -11.18 -32.65
C LEU A 586 -19.40 -11.21 -33.52
N TYR A 587 -20.57 -11.01 -32.92
CA TYR A 587 -21.87 -10.86 -33.57
C TYR A 587 -22.43 -9.47 -33.27
N CYS A 588 -23.13 -8.88 -34.27
CA CYS A 588 -23.93 -7.68 -34.09
C CYS A 588 -25.38 -7.98 -34.60
N ASN A 589 -26.39 -7.75 -33.75
CA ASN A 589 -27.79 -8.01 -34.02
C ASN A 589 -28.03 -9.45 -34.54
N GLY A 590 -27.31 -10.43 -33.99
CA GLY A 590 -27.36 -11.83 -34.38
C GLY A 590 -26.66 -12.21 -35.69
N LYS A 591 -26.06 -11.25 -36.39
CA LYS A 591 -25.20 -11.47 -37.57
C LYS A 591 -23.75 -11.52 -37.18
N GLU A 592 -23.00 -12.46 -37.72
CA GLU A 592 -21.55 -12.52 -37.51
C GLU A 592 -20.86 -11.30 -38.15
N VAL A 593 -20.08 -10.58 -37.34
CA VAL A 593 -19.17 -9.50 -37.78
C VAL A 593 -17.88 -10.12 -38.30
N GLY A 594 -17.36 -11.11 -37.57
CA GLY A 594 -16.16 -11.84 -37.95
C GLY A 594 -15.60 -12.68 -36.79
N THR A 595 -14.65 -13.52 -37.15
CA THR A 595 -13.89 -14.34 -36.23
C THR A 595 -12.39 -13.94 -36.34
N GLN A 596 -11.77 -13.69 -35.21
CA GLN A 596 -10.33 -13.32 -35.16
C GLN A 596 -9.57 -14.29 -34.25
N THR A 597 -8.29 -14.49 -34.60
CA THR A 597 -7.30 -15.15 -33.75
C THR A 597 -6.26 -14.09 -33.40
N ALA A 598 -6.11 -13.82 -32.10
CA ALA A 598 -5.19 -12.82 -31.58
C ALA A 598 -4.74 -13.17 -30.15
N HIS A 599 -3.76 -12.43 -29.64
CA HIS A 599 -3.30 -12.60 -28.28
C HIS A 599 -3.96 -11.53 -27.38
N ARG A 600 -4.86 -11.96 -26.50
CA ARG A 600 -5.52 -11.18 -25.45
C ARG A 600 -6.44 -10.04 -25.93
N VAL A 601 -6.08 -9.29 -26.96
CA VAL A 601 -6.81 -8.11 -27.44
C VAL A 601 -7.27 -8.31 -28.87
N PHE A 602 -8.60 -8.34 -29.07
CA PHE A 602 -9.25 -8.55 -30.36
C PHE A 602 -9.94 -7.25 -30.78
N LYS A 603 -9.81 -6.82 -32.04
CA LYS A 603 -10.36 -5.56 -32.55
C LYS A 603 -11.25 -5.82 -33.74
N PHE A 604 -12.48 -5.34 -33.69
CA PHE A 604 -13.47 -5.49 -34.75
C PHE A 604 -13.99 -4.13 -35.19
N ASP A 605 -14.09 -3.89 -36.48
CA ASP A 605 -14.81 -2.76 -37.05
C ASP A 605 -16.27 -3.18 -37.24
N VAL A 606 -17.18 -2.56 -36.49
CA VAL A 606 -18.59 -2.92 -36.46
C VAL A 606 -19.39 -1.82 -37.13
N ALA A 607 -20.15 -2.19 -38.17
CA ALA A 607 -21.20 -1.32 -38.75
C ALA A 607 -22.41 -1.25 -37.82
N LEU A 608 -22.88 -0.05 -37.50
CA LEU A 608 -23.98 0.18 -36.59
C LEU A 608 -25.30 0.42 -37.42
N ASP A 609 -26.33 -0.35 -37.09
CA ASP A 609 -27.71 -0.07 -37.56
C ASP A 609 -28.26 1.13 -36.75
N GLU A 610 -29.26 1.84 -37.29
CA GLU A 610 -29.96 2.93 -36.61
C GLU A 610 -30.59 2.46 -35.29
N GLY A 611 -30.31 3.21 -34.19
CA GLY A 611 -30.78 2.87 -32.85
C GLY A 611 -29.93 1.82 -32.14
N PHE A 612 -30.55 0.83 -31.52
CA PHE A 612 -29.82 -0.11 -30.66
C PHE A 612 -29.20 -1.26 -31.44
N ASN A 613 -27.95 -1.56 -31.08
CA ASN A 613 -27.13 -2.63 -31.62
C ASN A 613 -26.69 -3.56 -30.47
N VAL A 614 -27.07 -4.82 -30.52
CA VAL A 614 -26.68 -5.83 -29.55
C VAL A 614 -25.43 -6.54 -30.04
N LEU A 615 -24.34 -6.36 -29.36
CA LEU A 615 -23.05 -7.04 -29.61
C LEU A 615 -22.95 -8.27 -28.71
N MET A 616 -22.44 -9.37 -29.25
CA MET A 616 -22.14 -10.59 -28.51
C MET A 616 -20.79 -11.14 -28.96
N ALA A 617 -19.87 -11.26 -28.05
CA ALA A 617 -18.58 -11.93 -28.24
C ALA A 617 -18.67 -13.36 -27.68
N VAL A 618 -18.17 -14.33 -28.44
CA VAL A 618 -18.08 -15.74 -28.07
C VAL A 618 -16.64 -16.21 -28.19
N ALA A 619 -16.13 -16.81 -27.13
CA ALA A 619 -14.79 -17.38 -27.07
C ALA A 619 -14.88 -18.75 -26.37
N ASP A 620 -14.68 -19.84 -27.11
CA ASP A 620 -14.87 -21.21 -26.63
C ASP A 620 -16.22 -21.39 -25.91
N THR A 621 -16.21 -21.64 -24.62
CA THR A 621 -17.40 -21.90 -23.78
C THR A 621 -17.99 -20.64 -23.15
N VAL A 622 -17.29 -19.49 -23.23
CA VAL A 622 -17.69 -18.23 -22.59
C VAL A 622 -18.21 -17.22 -23.60
N LYS A 623 -19.11 -16.35 -23.13
CA LYS A 623 -19.68 -15.27 -23.95
C LYS A 623 -19.93 -14.02 -23.10
N ASP A 624 -19.86 -12.87 -23.76
CA ASP A 624 -20.25 -11.57 -23.19
C ASP A 624 -21.14 -10.81 -24.19
N SER A 625 -21.98 -9.91 -23.69
CA SER A 625 -22.83 -9.09 -24.53
C SER A 625 -22.97 -7.68 -23.97
N ILE A 626 -23.04 -6.71 -24.90
CA ILE A 626 -23.35 -5.31 -24.59
C ILE A 626 -24.37 -4.77 -25.59
N THR A 627 -25.01 -3.65 -25.26
CA THR A 627 -25.85 -2.90 -26.18
C THR A 627 -25.24 -1.53 -26.43
N LEU A 628 -25.03 -1.18 -27.70
CA LEU A 628 -24.64 0.15 -28.14
C LEU A 628 -25.85 0.83 -28.84
N GLU A 629 -25.92 2.13 -28.75
CA GLU A 629 -26.92 2.95 -29.46
C GLU A 629 -26.18 3.84 -30.48
N LYS A 630 -26.59 3.72 -31.77
CA LYS A 630 -26.15 4.67 -32.78
C LYS A 630 -26.88 5.98 -32.61
N VAL A 631 -26.12 7.06 -32.46
CA VAL A 631 -26.61 8.43 -32.31
C VAL A 631 -26.04 9.36 -33.36
N GLU A 632 -26.70 10.45 -33.64
CA GLU A 632 -26.17 11.47 -34.57
C GLU A 632 -24.95 12.18 -33.99
N THR A 633 -24.96 12.46 -32.67
CA THR A 633 -23.88 13.10 -31.94
C THR A 633 -23.75 12.45 -30.55
N GLU A 634 -22.52 12.12 -30.15
CA GLU A 634 -22.25 11.58 -28.82
C GLU A 634 -22.61 12.58 -27.70
N PRO A 635 -23.05 12.11 -26.53
CA PRO A 635 -23.35 12.95 -25.40
C PRO A 635 -22.16 13.80 -24.97
N ALA A 636 -22.36 15.09 -24.80
CA ALA A 636 -21.32 16.00 -24.31
C ALA A 636 -20.76 15.63 -22.93
N CYS A 637 -21.54 14.82 -22.15
CA CYS A 637 -21.08 14.32 -20.84
C CYS A 637 -20.01 13.20 -20.93
N TYR A 638 -19.71 12.71 -22.12
CA TYR A 638 -18.62 11.76 -22.31
C TYR A 638 -17.24 12.41 -22.35
N THR A 639 -17.20 13.71 -22.66
CA THR A 639 -15.94 14.43 -22.77
C THR A 639 -15.70 15.27 -21.52
N LEU A 640 -14.52 15.17 -20.95
CA LEU A 640 -14.10 16.03 -19.85
C LEU A 640 -14.24 17.52 -20.27
N PRO A 641 -15.03 18.34 -19.51
CA PRO A 641 -15.20 19.76 -19.86
C PRO A 641 -13.84 20.46 -19.86
N GLU A 642 -13.52 21.08 -21.01
CA GLU A 642 -12.25 21.76 -21.33
C GLU A 642 -11.05 21.22 -20.55
N PHE A 643 -10.27 20.40 -21.20
CA PHE A 643 -8.97 19.96 -20.70
C PHE A 643 -8.08 21.20 -20.52
N ASN A 644 -8.27 21.85 -19.38
CA ASN A 644 -7.42 22.97 -19.02
C ASN A 644 -6.14 22.37 -18.45
N GLU A 645 -5.02 22.48 -19.16
CA GLU A 645 -3.67 22.12 -18.68
C GLU A 645 -3.33 22.80 -17.35
N ARG A 646 -4.17 23.77 -16.95
CA ARG A 646 -4.14 24.51 -15.68
C ARG A 646 -5.18 24.04 -14.66
N GLN A 647 -5.88 22.91 -14.86
CA GLN A 647 -6.62 22.32 -13.74
C GLN A 647 -5.58 21.90 -12.69
N GLU A 648 -5.47 22.79 -11.71
CA GLU A 648 -4.69 22.68 -10.50
C GLU A 648 -5.22 21.52 -9.65
N GLY A 649 -4.98 20.29 -10.13
CA GLY A 649 -5.05 19.13 -9.28
C GLY A 649 -3.79 19.07 -8.41
N VAL A 650 -3.79 18.31 -7.36
CA VAL A 650 -2.55 17.97 -6.66
C VAL A 650 -1.56 17.55 -7.73
N ALA A 651 -0.57 18.40 -7.96
CA ALA A 651 0.56 18.00 -8.75
C ALA A 651 1.09 16.78 -8.04
N ASN A 652 0.93 15.63 -8.65
CA ASN A 652 1.58 14.45 -8.17
C ASN A 652 3.06 14.81 -8.01
N TRP A 653 3.72 14.21 -7.04
CA TRP A 653 5.15 14.26 -6.81
C TRP A 653 5.98 14.22 -8.10
N PHE A 654 5.45 13.55 -9.14
CA PHE A 654 6.09 13.33 -10.43
C PHE A 654 5.96 14.48 -11.43
N LYS A 655 5.01 15.40 -11.30
CA LYS A 655 4.98 16.59 -12.17
C LYS A 655 6.25 17.43 -12.03
N GLN A 656 6.88 17.36 -10.86
CA GLN A 656 8.13 18.06 -10.59
C GLN A 656 9.35 17.37 -11.18
N MET A 657 9.26 16.08 -11.53
CA MET A 657 10.40 15.23 -11.85
C MET A 657 10.35 14.64 -13.26
N GLY A 658 9.17 14.54 -13.87
CA GLY A 658 9.00 13.92 -15.21
C GLY A 658 9.36 14.79 -16.39
N SER A 659 9.60 16.10 -16.18
CA SER A 659 10.03 17.03 -17.22
C SER A 659 11.49 17.47 -17.06
N MET A 660 12.20 17.01 -16.02
CA MET A 660 13.64 17.20 -15.97
C MET A 660 14.29 16.48 -17.15
N ASP A 661 14.90 17.22 -18.04
CA ASP A 661 15.89 16.66 -18.94
C ASP A 661 17.13 16.33 -18.10
N LEU A 662 17.12 15.15 -17.49
CA LEU A 662 18.22 14.64 -16.69
C LEU A 662 19.46 14.27 -17.54
N THR A 663 19.38 14.44 -18.86
CA THR A 663 20.51 14.21 -19.77
C THR A 663 21.47 15.39 -19.82
N ALA A 664 21.05 16.58 -19.38
CA ALA A 664 21.91 17.74 -19.21
C ALA A 664 22.01 18.12 -17.73
N PRO A 665 23.12 17.88 -17.07
CA PRO A 665 23.29 18.29 -15.68
C PRO A 665 23.18 19.84 -15.59
N MET A 666 22.36 20.32 -14.60
CA MET A 666 22.29 21.74 -14.33
C MET A 666 23.69 22.28 -14.03
N GLU A 667 24.07 23.38 -14.67
CA GLU A 667 25.35 24.03 -14.43
C GLU A 667 25.31 24.81 -13.12
N PHE A 668 26.37 24.74 -12.34
CA PHE A 668 26.57 25.49 -11.10
C PHE A 668 27.95 26.19 -11.15
N PRO A 669 28.10 27.26 -11.96
CA PRO A 669 29.37 27.93 -12.14
C PRO A 669 29.82 28.58 -10.81
N GLU A 670 31.10 28.42 -10.48
CA GLU A 670 31.70 28.99 -9.28
C GLU A 670 31.63 30.52 -9.32
N GLY A 671 31.25 31.15 -8.20
CA GLY A 671 31.12 32.61 -8.09
C GLY A 671 29.80 33.16 -8.61
N TYR A 672 28.83 32.31 -8.92
CA TYR A 672 27.47 32.72 -9.29
C TYR A 672 26.43 32.14 -8.34
N TYR A 673 25.28 32.85 -8.22
CA TYR A 673 24.15 32.31 -7.44
C TYR A 673 23.51 31.12 -8.13
N SER A 674 22.91 30.24 -7.33
CA SER A 674 22.24 29.04 -7.82
C SER A 674 21.07 28.66 -6.89
N ILE A 675 20.28 27.67 -7.30
CA ILE A 675 19.25 27.10 -6.46
C ILE A 675 19.77 26.36 -5.22
N LYS A 676 21.07 26.14 -5.13
CA LYS A 676 21.76 25.53 -3.98
C LYS A 676 22.17 26.55 -2.92
N ASP A 677 22.00 27.83 -3.17
CA ASP A 677 22.25 28.87 -2.21
C ASP A 677 21.03 29.06 -1.29
N SER A 678 21.26 29.24 0.02
CA SER A 678 20.15 29.47 0.95
C SER A 678 19.44 30.78 0.66
N LEU A 679 18.17 30.92 1.07
CA LEU A 679 17.44 32.18 0.96
C LEU A 679 18.16 33.34 1.63
N GLU A 680 18.88 33.08 2.75
CA GLU A 680 19.70 34.08 3.46
C GLU A 680 20.88 34.53 2.61
N GLU A 681 21.49 33.62 1.83
CA GLU A 681 22.58 33.95 0.91
C GLU A 681 22.05 34.72 -0.30
N LEU A 682 20.95 34.23 -0.91
CA LEU A 682 20.29 34.92 -2.02
C LEU A 682 19.79 36.32 -1.66
N ALA A 683 19.38 36.53 -0.40
CA ALA A 683 18.92 37.83 0.10
C ALA A 683 20.05 38.87 0.24
N LYS A 684 21.32 38.47 0.13
CA LYS A 684 22.44 39.43 0.09
C LYS A 684 22.55 40.16 -1.23
N ASN A 685 21.89 39.66 -2.29
CA ASN A 685 21.82 40.30 -3.61
C ASN A 685 20.38 40.55 -3.96
N GLU A 686 20.04 41.82 -4.23
CA GLU A 686 18.68 42.26 -4.48
C GLU A 686 18.05 41.59 -5.72
N GLU A 687 18.85 41.41 -6.81
CA GLU A 687 18.39 40.77 -8.04
C GLU A 687 18.16 39.26 -7.84
N ALA A 688 19.09 38.57 -7.19
CA ALA A 688 18.98 37.13 -6.92
C ALA A 688 17.77 36.84 -5.99
N PHE A 689 17.58 37.68 -4.97
CA PHE A 689 16.41 37.56 -4.08
C PHE A 689 15.12 37.86 -4.78
N ALA A 690 15.03 38.92 -5.60
CA ALA A 690 13.83 39.28 -6.32
C ALA A 690 13.38 38.18 -7.31
N VAL A 691 14.34 37.58 -8.03
CA VAL A 691 14.08 36.44 -8.91
C VAL A 691 13.53 35.24 -8.13
N THR A 692 14.17 34.93 -6.99
CA THR A 692 13.75 33.81 -6.13
C THR A 692 12.40 34.07 -5.47
N ALA A 693 12.17 35.24 -4.89
CA ALA A 693 10.92 35.60 -4.24
C ALA A 693 9.73 35.60 -5.22
N LYS A 694 9.96 36.08 -6.46
CA LYS A 694 8.96 36.01 -7.52
C LYS A 694 8.64 34.57 -7.90
N ALA A 695 9.66 33.72 -7.97
CA ALA A 695 9.49 32.32 -8.24
C ALA A 695 8.69 31.63 -7.14
N VAL A 696 9.07 31.81 -5.87
CA VAL A 696 8.34 31.24 -4.72
C VAL A 696 6.89 31.73 -4.69
N LYS A 697 6.64 33.02 -4.94
CA LYS A 697 5.27 33.56 -5.00
C LYS A 697 4.42 32.92 -6.09
N LEU A 698 5.01 32.71 -7.28
CA LEU A 698 4.32 32.06 -8.40
C LEU A 698 4.01 30.58 -8.09
N ALA A 699 4.87 29.91 -7.33
CA ALA A 699 4.72 28.51 -7.00
C ALA A 699 3.81 28.25 -5.80
N THR A 700 3.79 29.16 -4.81
CA THR A 700 3.15 28.92 -3.51
C THR A 700 2.06 29.92 -3.15
N ASN A 701 1.95 31.00 -3.90
CA ASN A 701 1.16 32.19 -3.56
C ASN A 701 1.60 32.90 -2.25
N PHE A 702 2.77 32.52 -1.70
CA PHE A 702 3.37 33.16 -0.52
C PHE A 702 4.40 34.23 -0.90
N ASP A 703 4.30 35.39 -0.27
CA ASP A 703 5.34 36.43 -0.32
C ASP A 703 6.40 36.12 0.74
N ILE A 704 7.65 35.83 0.30
CA ILE A 704 8.79 35.77 1.22
C ILE A 704 9.44 37.15 1.33
N LYS A 705 9.66 37.60 2.59
CA LYS A 705 10.35 38.85 2.89
C LYS A 705 11.33 38.65 4.02
N PRO A 706 12.59 39.13 3.87
CA PRO A 706 13.57 39.06 4.95
C PRO A 706 13.06 39.72 6.22
N GLY A 707 13.11 38.99 7.33
CA GLY A 707 12.72 39.49 8.66
C GLY A 707 11.21 39.42 8.98
N GLU A 708 10.35 38.99 8.05
CA GLU A 708 8.90 38.91 8.28
C GLU A 708 8.36 37.50 8.17
N GLY A 709 7.30 37.19 8.89
CA GLY A 709 6.55 35.92 8.79
C GLY A 709 7.41 34.67 8.97
N MET A 710 7.34 33.74 8.01
CA MET A 710 8.08 32.46 8.05
C MET A 710 9.56 32.56 7.70
N TRP A 711 10.11 33.76 7.47
CA TRP A 711 11.52 33.95 7.12
C TRP A 711 12.49 33.24 8.05
N ALA A 712 12.25 33.31 9.36
CA ALA A 712 13.14 32.69 10.37
C ALA A 712 13.25 31.17 10.17
N MET A 713 12.20 30.52 9.69
CA MET A 713 12.15 29.08 9.42
C MET A 713 12.76 28.75 8.06
N MET A 714 12.55 29.59 7.06
CA MET A 714 12.87 29.30 5.65
C MET A 714 14.26 29.82 5.23
N LYS A 715 14.85 30.78 5.92
CA LYS A 715 16.07 31.48 5.49
C LYS A 715 17.29 30.61 5.23
N LYS A 716 17.37 29.44 5.90
CA LYS A 716 18.42 28.46 5.69
C LYS A 716 18.12 27.45 4.60
N MET A 717 16.90 27.45 4.09
CA MET A 717 16.50 26.53 3.00
C MET A 717 17.00 27.06 1.66
N THR A 718 17.31 26.18 0.75
CA THR A 718 17.64 26.50 -0.62
C THR A 718 16.38 26.43 -1.47
N PRO A 719 16.29 27.15 -2.61
CA PRO A 719 15.19 26.98 -3.55
C PRO A 719 14.99 25.52 -4.02
N GLU A 720 16.06 24.77 -4.15
CA GLU A 720 16.03 23.34 -4.48
C GLU A 720 15.28 22.53 -3.41
N VAL A 721 15.62 22.73 -2.13
CA VAL A 721 14.93 22.08 -0.99
C VAL A 721 13.49 22.55 -0.87
N MET A 722 13.24 23.85 -1.03
CA MET A 722 11.88 24.39 -0.98
C MET A 722 11.01 23.85 -2.11
N ALA A 723 11.55 23.69 -3.30
CA ALA A 723 10.85 23.08 -4.43
C ALA A 723 10.44 21.64 -4.13
N GLY A 724 11.30 20.87 -3.45
CA GLY A 724 10.97 19.52 -2.96
C GLY A 724 9.84 19.49 -1.92
N MET A 725 9.58 20.61 -1.23
CA MET A 725 8.52 20.70 -0.20
C MET A 725 7.17 21.23 -0.76
N ILE A 726 7.15 21.76 -1.98
CA ILE A 726 5.97 22.38 -2.58
C ILE A 726 5.39 21.41 -3.62
N SER A 727 4.25 20.84 -3.29
CA SER A 727 3.55 19.87 -4.14
C SER A 727 2.98 20.43 -5.46
N ILE A 728 3.23 21.70 -5.81
CA ILE A 728 2.64 22.40 -6.97
C ILE A 728 3.70 23.23 -7.72
N MET A 729 4.83 22.61 -8.10
CA MET A 729 5.81 23.30 -8.95
C MET A 729 5.55 22.98 -10.42
N PRO A 730 5.49 23.98 -11.32
CA PRO A 730 5.44 23.73 -12.76
C PRO A 730 6.70 23.04 -13.26
N ASP A 731 6.55 22.22 -14.30
CA ASP A 731 7.65 21.54 -14.98
C ASP A 731 8.73 22.56 -15.43
N GLY A 732 10.01 22.23 -15.20
CA GLY A 732 11.14 23.09 -15.56
C GLY A 732 11.30 24.35 -14.69
N PHE A 733 10.54 24.45 -13.57
CA PHE A 733 10.57 25.62 -12.71
C PHE A 733 11.94 25.84 -12.05
N ILE A 734 12.52 24.77 -11.48
CA ILE A 734 13.82 24.79 -10.80
C ILE A 734 14.95 25.05 -11.80
N GLU A 735 14.90 24.45 -12.96
CA GLU A 735 15.86 24.66 -14.05
C GLU A 735 15.78 26.11 -14.55
N SER A 736 14.56 26.61 -14.76
CA SER A 736 14.32 28.00 -15.16
C SER A 736 14.81 29.00 -14.11
N LEU A 737 14.60 28.69 -12.81
CA LEU A 737 15.12 29.50 -11.70
C LEU A 737 16.63 29.45 -11.68
N ASN A 738 17.24 28.23 -11.74
CA ASN A 738 18.69 28.07 -11.79
C ASN A 738 19.32 28.80 -12.97
N ALA A 739 18.76 28.65 -14.17
CA ALA A 739 19.23 29.34 -15.39
C ALA A 739 19.20 30.88 -15.30
N LYS A 740 18.38 31.44 -14.40
CA LYS A 740 18.39 32.87 -14.08
C LYS A 740 19.42 33.21 -13.03
N LEU A 741 19.52 32.42 -11.98
CA LEU A 741 20.44 32.64 -10.86
C LEU A 741 21.91 32.52 -11.28
N ILE A 742 22.27 31.56 -12.12
CA ILE A 742 23.67 31.37 -12.61
C ILE A 742 24.16 32.51 -13.51
N LYS A 743 23.33 33.48 -13.83
CA LYS A 743 23.72 34.73 -14.54
C LYS A 743 24.08 35.85 -13.57
N ILE A 744 23.79 35.69 -12.28
CA ILE A 744 24.02 36.71 -11.27
C ILE A 744 25.26 36.31 -10.45
N LYS A 745 26.28 37.17 -10.46
CA LYS A 745 27.51 36.96 -9.67
C LYS A 745 27.26 37.15 -8.19
N LYS A 746 27.89 36.30 -7.37
CA LYS A 746 27.98 36.46 -5.94
C LYS A 746 28.82 37.63 -5.52
#